data_81253bf621adfc30abe39e5eda918591
#
_entry.id   81253bf621adfc30abe39e5eda918591
#
_cell.length_a   1.000
_cell.length_b   1.000
_cell.length_c   1.000
_cell.angle_alpha   90.00
_cell.angle_beta   90.00
_cell.angle_gamma   90.00
#
_symmetry.space_group_name_H-M   'P 1'
#
loop_
_entity.id
_entity.type
_entity.pdbx_description
1 polymer ?
#
loop_
_entity_poly.entity_id
_entity_poly.type
_entity_poly.pdbx_seq_one_letter_code
_entity_poly.pdbx_strand_id
1 'polypeptide(L)'
;PEGTWKIYTMHLSRNFGYHRSYINMMNAKSCKILLDAVYEPHYAHYKEMFGSTIAGFFSDEPETGNGHIYEIEDKFGTMVDFPWSSDLFGVLSEEIGEENFWKLPLLWENGADVDLTANLRYTYMDAVTRLIQKNFSEQVGSWCREHGVEYIGHLIEDDDHHSRLGSSLGHYFRGLRGQDMAGIDDIGGQVLPGQENVCYNNGTFQHRNGMFYHYVLGKLASSAAAIEPHKHGDSMCEIFGNYGWEEGVQLEKYLADHFMVRGVNHYVPHAFTAKEFPDPDCPPHFYAHGNNPQYRHFGELMKYMNRICELITDGAHEVHTAILYDGEADWTGDVERSGKAAQILYDRQADYDIIPQDVFAEREFYHTQIADGQLVVNTQHYNTLIVTEYHYITEAFAKAVKEMTAAGVKVYFIGAKPEGICDVTADVADMGADAWKEAARQANMQMAAELEQAEVISYEKLADLAAEKLADTVTLAPSNDRIRVTHYEYGDGSGMVYLVNEGDQTYEGTVTLAETVRKPAGKERTLTGYDAWLNQLYSVYTEEGSNAVKVSLEPRKSIIWILDADSQAENDTPEIESTQKAVGEDRLTETVQQRIHKYRGTPETLADGWMRSTCRSIDYPNFGAGKEVSLPDHLEEEEPLFSGFVRYEKKVRIENPANAILKITDAAEGVELFLNGKSLGIQIVPSYVYDLSDAAVQGENELVIEVATTLEREMSTIPNRYGMPKDDPK
;
A
#
# COMPACT_ATOMS: atom_id res chain seq x y z
N PRO A 1 24.90 50.39 10.70
CA PRO A 1 24.09 50.36 9.48
C PRO A 1 22.73 50.98 9.76
N GLU A 2 22.29 51.88 8.86
CA GLU A 2 20.94 52.46 8.89
C GLU A 2 19.97 51.46 8.24
N GLY A 3 18.84 51.17 8.88
CA GLY A 3 17.81 50.27 8.34
C GLY A 3 17.02 49.56 9.43
N THR A 4 16.03 48.77 9.01
CA THR A 4 15.27 47.84 9.88
C THR A 4 15.93 46.48 9.88
N TRP A 5 16.25 45.96 11.05
CA TRP A 5 16.95 44.67 11.20
C TRP A 5 16.03 43.66 11.90
N LYS A 6 15.96 42.43 11.41
CA LYS A 6 15.35 41.29 12.08
C LYS A 6 16.47 40.50 12.76
N ILE A 7 16.31 40.25 14.05
CA ILE A 7 17.30 39.49 14.85
C ILE A 7 16.66 38.15 15.19
N TYR A 8 17.36 37.09 14.85
CA TYR A 8 16.97 35.71 15.20
C TYR A 8 17.84 35.27 16.38
N THR A 9 17.17 34.69 17.39
CA THR A 9 17.85 34.03 18.49
C THR A 9 17.44 32.57 18.48
N MET A 10 18.36 31.67 18.20
CA MET A 10 18.15 30.23 18.17
C MET A 10 18.51 29.64 19.54
N HIS A 11 17.66 28.81 20.06
CA HIS A 11 17.85 28.11 21.33
C HIS A 11 17.78 26.62 21.12
N LEU A 12 18.72 25.88 21.70
CA LEU A 12 18.58 24.43 21.84
C LEU A 12 17.67 24.14 23.01
N SER A 13 16.61 23.38 22.79
CA SER A 13 15.69 22.91 23.81
C SER A 13 15.48 21.40 23.67
N ARG A 14 14.79 20.82 24.62
CA ARG A 14 14.26 19.46 24.49
C ARG A 14 12.87 19.52 23.90
N ASN A 15 12.47 18.46 23.19
CA ASN A 15 11.11 18.27 22.71
C ASN A 15 10.09 18.40 23.84
N PHE A 16 8.82 18.63 23.48
CA PHE A 16 7.73 18.79 24.44
C PHE A 16 7.07 17.45 24.78
N GLY A 17 6.22 17.45 25.81
CA GLY A 17 5.39 16.32 26.20
C GLY A 17 6.21 15.05 26.46
N TYR A 18 5.73 13.94 26.00
CA TYR A 18 6.37 12.64 26.13
C TYR A 18 7.65 12.51 25.33
N HIS A 19 7.80 13.24 24.23
CA HIS A 19 9.03 13.29 23.43
C HIS A 19 10.22 13.95 24.14
N ARG A 20 9.99 14.58 25.28
CA ARG A 20 11.07 15.25 26.03
C ARG A 20 12.22 14.33 26.43
N SER A 21 11.94 13.05 26.62
CA SER A 21 12.92 12.01 26.95
C SER A 21 13.12 10.99 25.82
N TYR A 22 12.60 11.29 24.64
CA TYR A 22 12.77 10.44 23.46
C TYR A 22 14.22 10.46 22.98
N ILE A 23 14.62 9.41 22.25
CA ILE A 23 15.96 9.34 21.67
C ILE A 23 16.12 10.39 20.57
N ASN A 24 17.35 10.88 20.38
CA ASN A 24 17.70 11.69 19.23
C ASN A 24 18.24 10.78 18.12
N MET A 25 17.42 10.48 17.12
CA MET A 25 17.73 9.54 16.05
C MET A 25 18.86 10.00 15.11
N MET A 26 19.20 11.29 15.12
CA MET A 26 20.35 11.81 14.39
C MET A 26 21.69 11.55 15.11
N ASN A 27 21.68 11.03 16.34
CA ASN A 27 22.89 10.82 17.13
C ASN A 27 23.11 9.34 17.44
N ALA A 28 24.21 8.78 16.93
CA ALA A 28 24.53 7.36 17.07
C ALA A 28 24.58 6.86 18.52
N LYS A 29 25.06 7.69 19.47
CA LYS A 29 25.13 7.33 20.90
C LYS A 29 23.74 7.32 21.52
N SER A 30 22.84 8.20 21.10
CA SER A 30 21.47 8.24 21.57
C SER A 30 20.70 6.99 21.08
N CYS A 31 20.85 6.61 19.83
CA CYS A 31 20.24 5.38 19.28
C CYS A 31 20.80 4.12 19.94
N LYS A 32 22.12 4.12 20.26
CA LYS A 32 22.70 3.01 20.98
C LYS A 32 22.07 2.78 22.36
N ILE A 33 21.56 3.82 23.03
CA ILE A 33 20.84 3.66 24.31
C ILE A 33 19.60 2.80 24.13
N LEU A 34 18.87 2.95 23.02
CA LEU A 34 17.72 2.10 22.71
C LEU A 34 18.17 0.63 22.56
N LEU A 35 19.21 0.37 21.79
CA LEU A 35 19.75 -0.98 21.63
C LEU A 35 20.18 -1.59 22.98
N ASP A 36 20.95 -0.85 23.78
CA ASP A 36 21.44 -1.31 25.08
C ASP A 36 20.32 -1.54 26.10
N ALA A 37 19.24 -0.76 26.05
CA ALA A 37 18.14 -0.82 27.01
C ALA A 37 17.04 -1.83 26.64
N VAL A 38 16.84 -2.10 25.36
CA VAL A 38 15.75 -2.95 24.85
C VAL A 38 16.27 -4.18 24.15
N TYR A 39 17.04 -4.03 23.11
CA TYR A 39 17.46 -5.13 22.21
C TYR A 39 18.45 -6.08 22.86
N GLU A 40 19.52 -5.58 23.49
CA GLU A 40 20.52 -6.38 24.19
C GLU A 40 19.92 -7.22 25.33
N PRO A 41 19.01 -6.70 26.18
CA PRO A 41 18.34 -7.53 27.20
C PRO A 41 17.49 -8.64 26.61
N HIS A 42 16.77 -8.40 25.50
CA HIS A 42 16.02 -9.44 24.82
C HIS A 42 16.95 -10.54 24.31
N TYR A 43 18.03 -10.16 23.63
CA TYR A 43 19.03 -11.13 23.18
C TYR A 43 19.66 -11.89 24.33
N ALA A 44 20.04 -11.21 25.41
CA ALA A 44 20.65 -11.87 26.58
C ALA A 44 19.74 -12.95 27.20
N HIS A 45 18.42 -12.74 27.18
CA HIS A 45 17.44 -13.68 27.74
C HIS A 45 16.95 -14.74 26.77
N TYR A 46 16.86 -14.43 25.48
CA TYR A 46 16.12 -15.22 24.49
C TYR A 46 16.94 -15.61 23.25
N LYS A 47 18.26 -15.47 23.28
CA LYS A 47 19.13 -15.71 22.11
C LYS A 47 18.91 -17.04 21.39
N GLU A 48 18.53 -18.10 22.13
CA GLU A 48 18.26 -19.42 21.56
C GLU A 48 16.93 -19.47 20.76
N MET A 49 16.09 -18.41 20.88
CA MET A 49 14.82 -18.26 20.17
C MET A 49 14.91 -17.31 18.97
N PHE A 50 16.03 -16.59 18.85
CA PHE A 50 16.25 -15.65 17.74
C PHE A 50 16.36 -16.41 16.41
N GLY A 51 15.70 -15.89 15.38
CA GLY A 51 15.62 -16.50 14.06
C GLY A 51 14.68 -17.72 13.98
N SER A 52 14.01 -18.07 15.09
CA SER A 52 13.06 -19.19 15.12
C SER A 52 11.70 -18.77 15.71
N THR A 53 11.64 -18.49 17.00
CA THR A 53 10.42 -18.02 17.69
C THR A 53 10.32 -16.51 17.68
N ILE A 54 11.46 -15.81 17.86
CA ILE A 54 11.57 -14.36 17.72
C ILE A 54 12.10 -14.11 16.30
N ALA A 55 11.20 -13.69 15.41
CA ALA A 55 11.53 -13.41 14.01
C ALA A 55 12.24 -12.07 13.86
N GLY A 56 11.85 -11.06 14.63
CA GLY A 56 12.41 -9.72 14.49
C GLY A 56 11.88 -8.71 15.51
N PHE A 57 12.18 -7.46 15.21
CA PHE A 57 11.69 -6.30 15.94
C PHE A 57 10.89 -5.41 15.02
N PHE A 58 9.79 -4.87 15.54
CA PHE A 58 8.91 -3.95 14.85
C PHE A 58 9.10 -2.53 15.41
N SER A 59 9.23 -1.55 14.54
CA SER A 59 9.30 -0.13 14.88
C SER A 59 8.04 0.57 14.39
N ASP A 60 7.21 0.93 15.33
CA ASP A 60 5.97 1.64 15.13
C ASP A 60 6.23 3.14 15.11
N GLU A 61 5.93 3.83 14.03
CA GLU A 61 5.90 5.29 13.84
C GLU A 61 7.07 6.08 14.48
N PRO A 62 8.34 5.80 14.16
CA PRO A 62 9.42 6.61 14.68
C PRO A 62 9.33 8.05 14.14
N GLU A 63 9.42 9.03 15.04
CA GLU A 63 9.25 10.44 14.72
C GLU A 63 10.38 11.30 15.30
N THR A 64 10.66 12.44 14.68
CA THR A 64 11.65 13.38 15.21
C THR A 64 11.15 14.10 16.47
N GLY A 65 9.83 14.17 16.66
CA GLY A 65 9.16 14.67 17.86
C GLY A 65 9.37 16.15 18.16
N ASN A 66 9.82 16.92 17.17
CA ASN A 66 10.06 18.36 17.30
C ASN A 66 8.84 19.22 16.93
N GLY A 67 7.89 18.64 16.20
CA GLY A 67 6.63 19.29 15.82
C GLY A 67 5.51 19.00 16.80
N HIS A 68 4.38 19.66 16.60
CA HIS A 68 3.13 19.26 17.18
C HIS A 68 2.57 18.11 16.36
N ILE A 69 2.27 17.00 17.02
CA ILE A 69 1.79 15.77 16.39
C ILE A 69 0.69 16.09 15.36
N TYR A 70 0.90 15.64 14.11
CA TYR A 70 -0.05 15.77 12.99
C TYR A 70 -0.39 17.21 12.53
N GLU A 71 0.44 18.20 12.81
CA GLU A 71 0.28 19.53 12.21
C GLU A 71 0.86 19.55 10.80
N ILE A 72 -0.01 19.64 9.81
CA ILE A 72 0.28 19.63 8.36
C ILE A 72 1.12 20.84 7.93
N GLU A 73 1.18 21.88 8.74
CA GLU A 73 1.83 23.15 8.42
C GLU A 73 3.29 23.26 8.88
N ASP A 74 3.90 22.18 9.35
CA ASP A 74 5.32 22.15 9.69
C ASP A 74 6.19 22.21 8.43
N LYS A 75 6.10 23.35 7.75
CA LYS A 75 6.82 23.65 6.51
C LYS A 75 7.98 24.59 6.78
N PHE A 76 9.02 24.46 5.94
CA PHE A 76 10.00 25.52 5.83
C PHE A 76 9.34 26.86 5.49
N GLY A 77 9.95 27.93 5.98
CA GLY A 77 9.39 29.30 5.85
C GLY A 77 8.33 29.64 6.90
N THR A 78 8.07 28.76 7.86
CA THR A 78 7.17 29.00 9.00
C THR A 78 7.93 28.88 10.33
N MET A 79 7.33 29.41 11.43
CA MET A 79 7.98 29.42 12.74
C MET A 79 7.69 28.12 13.50
N VAL A 80 8.43 27.06 13.13
CA VAL A 80 8.37 25.73 13.74
C VAL A 80 9.70 25.39 14.40
N ASP A 81 9.71 24.39 15.28
CA ASP A 81 10.94 23.85 15.85
C ASP A 81 11.58 22.85 14.88
N PHE A 82 12.86 22.93 14.66
CA PHE A 82 13.62 22.00 13.81
C PHE A 82 14.50 21.09 14.67
N PRO A 83 14.64 19.79 14.33
CA PRO A 83 15.50 18.87 15.05
C PRO A 83 16.96 19.29 14.96
N TRP A 84 17.71 19.04 16.04
CA TRP A 84 19.12 19.37 16.16
C TRP A 84 19.90 18.33 16.95
N SER A 85 21.16 18.11 16.57
CA SER A 85 22.10 17.26 17.30
C SER A 85 23.54 17.79 17.19
N SER A 86 24.46 17.25 18.00
CA SER A 86 25.88 17.51 17.85
C SER A 86 26.43 16.99 16.54
N ASP A 87 25.88 15.87 16.04
CA ASP A 87 26.33 15.26 14.80
C ASP A 87 25.87 16.10 13.60
N LEU A 88 24.63 16.62 13.65
CA LEU A 88 24.13 17.57 12.66
C LEU A 88 24.95 18.87 12.64
N PHE A 89 25.32 19.38 13.82
CA PHE A 89 26.22 20.54 13.89
C PHE A 89 27.53 20.28 13.15
N GLY A 90 28.13 19.10 13.33
CA GLY A 90 29.34 18.68 12.66
C GLY A 90 29.17 18.66 11.13
N VAL A 91 28.14 18.00 10.65
CA VAL A 91 27.85 17.91 9.20
C VAL A 91 27.62 19.30 8.60
N LEU A 92 26.78 20.11 9.21
CA LEU A 92 26.52 21.47 8.69
C LEU A 92 27.74 22.37 8.77
N SER A 93 28.65 22.19 9.75
CA SER A 93 29.93 22.92 9.81
C SER A 93 30.86 22.54 8.67
N GLU A 94 30.82 21.28 8.21
CA GLU A 94 31.59 20.81 7.05
C GLU A 94 30.97 21.28 5.74
N GLU A 95 29.63 21.20 5.60
CA GLU A 95 28.92 21.49 4.35
C GLU A 95 28.80 23.00 4.05
N ILE A 96 28.47 23.81 5.04
CA ILE A 96 28.23 25.26 4.83
C ILE A 96 29.20 26.18 5.58
N GLY A 97 30.01 25.66 6.50
CA GLY A 97 30.90 26.45 7.37
C GLY A 97 30.17 27.17 8.51
N GLU A 98 30.73 27.16 9.72
CA GLU A 98 30.12 27.83 10.89
C GLU A 98 29.90 29.33 10.68
N GLU A 99 30.79 30.01 9.95
CA GLU A 99 30.70 31.42 9.60
C GLU A 99 29.47 31.76 8.74
N ASN A 100 28.85 30.74 8.11
CA ASN A 100 27.65 30.86 7.29
C ASN A 100 26.37 30.51 8.04
N PHE A 101 26.39 30.11 9.31
CA PHE A 101 25.21 29.79 10.10
C PHE A 101 24.21 30.96 10.24
N TRP A 102 24.63 32.18 9.91
CA TRP A 102 23.74 33.32 9.75
C TRP A 102 22.68 33.11 8.64
N LYS A 103 22.84 32.12 7.77
CA LYS A 103 21.87 31.71 6.74
C LYS A 103 20.74 30.80 7.30
N LEU A 104 20.94 30.13 8.43
CA LEU A 104 19.95 29.23 9.04
C LEU A 104 18.56 29.85 9.21
N PRO A 105 18.38 31.18 9.43
CA PRO A 105 17.05 31.79 9.41
C PRO A 105 16.23 31.54 8.15
N LEU A 106 16.84 31.14 7.02
CA LEU A 106 16.12 30.74 5.79
C LEU A 106 15.31 29.46 5.96
N LEU A 107 15.51 28.70 7.04
CA LEU A 107 14.63 27.59 7.41
C LEU A 107 13.24 28.11 7.83
N TRP A 108 13.18 29.28 8.49
CA TRP A 108 11.94 29.91 8.99
C TRP A 108 11.39 31.02 8.10
N GLU A 109 12.16 31.53 7.18
CA GLU A 109 11.80 32.66 6.34
C GLU A 109 12.10 32.38 4.88
N ASN A 110 11.31 32.95 3.98
CA ASN A 110 11.63 32.96 2.57
C ASN A 110 12.61 34.10 2.27
N GLY A 111 13.81 33.76 1.83
CA GLY A 111 14.83 34.73 1.43
C GLY A 111 14.50 35.39 0.10
N ALA A 112 15.12 36.58 -0.14
CA ALA A 112 15.03 37.24 -1.43
C ALA A 112 15.83 36.49 -2.53
N ASP A 113 16.81 35.69 -2.16
CA ASP A 113 17.53 34.76 -3.01
C ASP A 113 16.90 33.37 -2.88
N VAL A 114 16.10 33.01 -3.88
CA VAL A 114 15.32 31.76 -3.86
C VAL A 114 16.21 30.53 -4.03
N ASP A 115 17.26 30.63 -4.86
CA ASP A 115 18.21 29.53 -5.08
C ASP A 115 19.00 29.24 -3.79
N LEU A 116 19.43 30.27 -3.07
CA LEU A 116 20.12 30.11 -1.78
C LEU A 116 19.19 29.51 -0.72
N THR A 117 17.92 29.92 -0.72
CA THR A 117 16.92 29.40 0.21
C THR A 117 16.68 27.91 -0.04
N ALA A 118 16.47 27.50 -1.28
CA ALA A 118 16.29 26.12 -1.68
C ALA A 118 17.51 25.26 -1.34
N ASN A 119 18.71 25.75 -1.67
CA ASN A 119 19.95 25.05 -1.36
C ASN A 119 20.15 24.84 0.16
N LEU A 120 19.91 25.85 0.99
CA LEU A 120 20.07 25.70 2.44
C LEU A 120 19.08 24.70 3.02
N ARG A 121 17.82 24.74 2.59
CA ARG A 121 16.78 23.81 3.03
C ARG A 121 17.11 22.38 2.63
N TYR A 122 17.56 22.19 1.38
CA TYR A 122 18.05 20.90 0.92
C TYR A 122 19.21 20.41 1.76
N THR A 123 20.27 21.21 1.93
CA THR A 123 21.46 20.83 2.71
C THR A 123 21.11 20.44 4.15
N TYR A 124 20.20 21.19 4.79
CA TYR A 124 19.72 20.87 6.12
C TYR A 124 18.96 19.53 6.15
N MET A 125 18.01 19.32 5.25
CA MET A 125 17.19 18.09 5.21
C MET A 125 18.01 16.88 4.78
N ASP A 126 18.90 17.02 3.81
CA ASP A 126 19.81 15.95 3.41
C ASP A 126 20.66 15.49 4.60
N ALA A 127 21.25 16.43 5.35
CA ALA A 127 22.03 16.13 6.56
C ALA A 127 21.17 15.45 7.64
N VAL A 128 19.98 15.95 7.94
CA VAL A 128 19.06 15.37 8.94
C VAL A 128 18.66 13.95 8.55
N THR A 129 18.15 13.77 7.34
CA THR A 129 17.61 12.46 6.90
C THR A 129 18.70 11.41 6.75
N ARG A 130 19.89 11.78 6.28
CA ARG A 130 21.05 10.85 6.23
C ARG A 130 21.60 10.49 7.61
N LEU A 131 21.58 11.41 8.57
CA LEU A 131 21.94 11.09 9.95
C LEU A 131 20.92 10.14 10.58
N ILE A 132 19.63 10.32 10.35
CA ILE A 132 18.59 9.40 10.82
C ILE A 132 18.75 8.04 10.14
N GLN A 133 18.92 8.00 8.83
CA GLN A 133 19.22 6.78 8.09
C GLN A 133 20.36 6.01 8.74
N LYS A 134 21.53 6.63 8.87
CA LYS A 134 22.76 5.99 9.36
C LYS A 134 22.69 5.63 10.84
N ASN A 135 22.25 6.57 11.68
CA ASN A 135 22.38 6.45 13.13
C ASN A 135 21.20 5.74 13.79
N PHE A 136 20.04 5.71 13.16
CA PHE A 136 18.85 5.02 13.65
C PHE A 136 18.51 3.81 12.77
N SER A 137 18.03 4.02 11.56
CA SER A 137 17.48 2.95 10.71
C SER A 137 18.51 1.85 10.44
N GLU A 138 19.69 2.20 9.91
CA GLU A 138 20.75 1.24 9.61
C GLU A 138 21.42 0.66 10.87
N GLN A 139 21.55 1.44 11.94
CA GLN A 139 22.12 0.95 13.20
C GLN A 139 21.25 -0.13 13.83
N VAL A 140 19.93 0.06 13.87
CA VAL A 140 18.98 -0.93 14.38
C VAL A 140 18.94 -2.15 13.46
N GLY A 141 18.80 -1.95 12.15
CA GLY A 141 18.75 -3.05 11.18
C GLY A 141 20.04 -3.86 11.17
N SER A 142 21.20 -3.22 11.27
CA SER A 142 22.49 -3.94 11.36
C SER A 142 22.57 -4.80 12.61
N TRP A 143 22.16 -4.27 13.76
CA TRP A 143 22.09 -5.03 14.99
C TRP A 143 21.17 -6.26 14.85
N CYS A 144 19.98 -6.10 14.28
CA CYS A 144 19.03 -7.21 14.07
C CYS A 144 19.62 -8.29 13.18
N ARG A 145 20.18 -7.93 12.01
CA ARG A 145 20.83 -8.90 11.10
C ARG A 145 22.04 -9.61 11.71
N GLU A 146 22.86 -8.88 12.50
CA GLU A 146 23.98 -9.49 13.23
C GLU A 146 23.53 -10.53 14.27
N HIS A 147 22.29 -10.42 14.76
CA HIS A 147 21.68 -11.33 15.72
C HIS A 147 20.73 -12.36 15.08
N GLY A 148 20.63 -12.40 13.75
CA GLY A 148 19.86 -13.38 12.99
C GLY A 148 18.35 -13.17 13.07
N VAL A 149 17.91 -11.94 13.22
CA VAL A 149 16.49 -11.51 13.22
C VAL A 149 16.29 -10.33 12.27
N GLU A 150 15.04 -10.10 11.88
CA GLU A 150 14.66 -9.01 11.00
C GLU A 150 14.34 -7.72 11.75
N TYR A 151 14.45 -6.61 11.07
CA TYR A 151 13.95 -5.30 11.49
C TYR A 151 12.89 -4.83 10.51
N ILE A 152 11.66 -4.67 10.98
CA ILE A 152 10.52 -4.23 10.18
C ILE A 152 9.81 -3.07 10.89
N GLY A 153 8.83 -2.46 10.24
CA GLY A 153 8.03 -1.37 10.76
C GLY A 153 7.62 -0.41 9.66
N HIS A 154 7.10 0.74 10.04
CA HIS A 154 6.67 1.81 9.14
C HIS A 154 6.99 3.17 9.73
N LEU A 155 6.75 4.22 8.95
CA LEU A 155 6.80 5.62 9.40
C LEU A 155 5.37 6.13 9.57
N ILE A 156 5.21 7.34 10.06
CA ILE A 156 3.98 8.10 9.87
C ILE A 156 3.99 8.61 8.43
N GLU A 157 3.26 7.95 7.56
CA GLU A 157 2.99 8.38 6.19
C GLU A 157 1.73 9.23 6.11
N ASP A 158 0.98 9.26 7.18
CA ASP A 158 -0.28 9.96 7.30
C ASP A 158 -0.24 11.34 6.66
N ASP A 159 -1.28 11.63 5.92
CA ASP A 159 -1.49 12.93 5.36
C ASP A 159 -0.40 13.42 4.40
N ASP A 160 0.34 12.48 3.77
CA ASP A 160 1.40 12.82 2.83
C ASP A 160 2.61 13.51 3.50
N HIS A 161 2.87 13.17 4.76
CA HIS A 161 3.92 13.79 5.60
C HIS A 161 5.27 13.08 5.55
N HIS A 162 5.41 12.00 4.81
CA HIS A 162 6.63 11.20 4.72
C HIS A 162 7.90 11.99 4.38
N SER A 163 7.77 13.16 3.73
CA SER A 163 8.87 14.07 3.38
C SER A 163 9.14 15.16 4.42
N ARG A 164 8.41 15.16 5.55
CA ARG A 164 8.49 16.21 6.56
C ARG A 164 9.07 15.70 7.87
N LEU A 165 9.50 16.66 8.68
CA LEU A 165 9.95 16.43 10.07
C LEU A 165 8.78 16.67 11.02
N GLY A 166 9.00 16.35 12.31
CA GLY A 166 7.97 16.47 13.34
C GLY A 166 7.31 15.16 13.62
N SER A 167 6.32 14.78 12.84
CA SER A 167 5.62 13.50 12.93
C SER A 167 6.28 12.39 12.10
N SER A 168 7.18 12.70 11.16
CA SER A 168 7.87 11.69 10.35
C SER A 168 9.39 11.88 10.39
N LEU A 169 10.12 11.18 9.52
CA LEU A 169 11.59 11.20 9.45
C LEU A 169 12.15 12.03 8.29
N GLY A 170 11.29 12.70 7.54
CA GLY A 170 11.67 13.62 6.47
C GLY A 170 11.98 12.99 5.12
N HIS A 171 12.05 11.65 5.03
CA HIS A 171 12.27 10.95 3.77
C HIS A 171 11.91 9.47 3.90
N TYR A 172 10.92 8.99 3.14
CA TYR A 172 10.43 7.63 3.25
C TYR A 172 11.53 6.58 3.06
N PHE A 173 12.21 6.58 1.91
CA PHE A 173 13.22 5.57 1.58
C PHE A 173 14.40 5.57 2.56
N ARG A 174 14.92 6.75 2.93
CA ARG A 174 16.03 6.86 3.89
C ARG A 174 15.61 6.43 5.29
N GLY A 175 14.41 6.78 5.73
CA GLY A 175 13.87 6.39 7.03
C GLY A 175 13.78 4.88 7.19
N LEU A 176 13.43 4.16 6.13
CA LEU A 176 13.28 2.70 6.12
C LEU A 176 14.52 1.94 5.61
N ARG A 177 15.62 2.61 5.28
CA ARG A 177 16.81 2.00 4.69
C ARG A 177 17.36 0.81 5.47
N GLY A 178 17.30 0.83 6.78
CA GLY A 178 17.79 -0.25 7.64
C GLY A 178 16.83 -1.42 7.81
N GLN A 179 15.57 -1.26 7.45
CA GLN A 179 14.54 -2.29 7.60
C GLN A 179 14.66 -3.36 6.51
N ASP A 180 14.33 -4.60 6.86
CA ASP A 180 14.37 -5.76 5.96
C ASP A 180 13.12 -5.85 5.07
N MET A 181 12.01 -5.22 5.47
CA MET A 181 10.82 -4.99 4.65
C MET A 181 10.55 -3.50 4.55
N ALA A 182 9.97 -3.04 3.45
CA ALA A 182 9.49 -1.67 3.33
C ALA A 182 8.07 -1.57 3.88
N GLY A 183 7.87 -0.81 4.96
CA GLY A 183 6.61 -0.76 5.68
C GLY A 183 5.79 0.50 5.45
N ILE A 184 4.47 0.34 5.56
CA ILE A 184 3.45 1.39 5.60
C ILE A 184 2.41 1.04 6.65
N ASP A 185 1.57 2.02 7.01
CA ASP A 185 0.39 1.85 7.84
C ASP A 185 -0.88 2.23 7.05
N ASP A 186 -2.00 1.56 7.35
CA ASP A 186 -3.35 1.90 6.88
C ASP A 186 -4.30 1.92 8.07
N ILE A 187 -4.56 3.10 8.57
CA ILE A 187 -5.25 3.33 9.83
C ILE A 187 -6.37 4.38 9.70
N GLY A 188 -7.39 4.28 10.54
CA GLY A 188 -8.33 5.37 10.81
C GLY A 188 -9.17 5.84 9.62
N GLY A 189 -9.45 4.97 8.65
CA GLY A 189 -10.24 5.31 7.48
C GLY A 189 -9.46 6.03 6.39
N GLN A 190 -8.15 5.88 6.34
CA GLN A 190 -7.29 6.45 5.29
C GLN A 190 -7.69 5.94 3.90
N VAL A 191 -7.91 4.64 3.76
CA VAL A 191 -8.42 4.03 2.53
C VAL A 191 -9.88 3.64 2.70
N LEU A 192 -10.76 4.25 1.91
CA LEU A 192 -12.19 3.93 1.90
C LEU A 192 -12.72 3.82 0.46
N PRO A 193 -13.64 2.88 0.17
CA PRO A 193 -14.22 2.74 -1.16
C PRO A 193 -14.83 4.05 -1.68
N GLY A 194 -14.41 4.48 -2.88
CA GLY A 194 -14.93 5.69 -3.53
C GLY A 194 -14.41 7.02 -3.00
N GLN A 195 -13.41 7.01 -2.09
CA GLN A 195 -12.87 8.21 -1.46
C GLN A 195 -11.54 8.69 -2.09
N GLU A 196 -11.19 8.22 -3.26
CA GLU A 196 -9.90 8.49 -3.93
C GLU A 196 -9.66 9.98 -4.21
N ASN A 197 -10.74 10.75 -4.39
CA ASN A 197 -10.68 12.18 -4.70
C ASN A 197 -11.08 13.07 -3.53
N VAL A 198 -11.30 12.49 -2.35
CA VAL A 198 -11.70 13.27 -1.17
C VAL A 198 -10.43 13.81 -0.50
N CYS A 199 -10.30 15.14 -0.52
CA CYS A 199 -9.20 15.85 0.11
C CYS A 199 -9.78 16.97 0.97
N TYR A 200 -9.45 16.99 2.25
CA TYR A 200 -9.78 18.09 3.15
C TYR A 200 -8.75 18.22 4.26
N ASN A 201 -8.65 19.41 4.81
CA ASN A 201 -7.84 19.72 5.99
C ASN A 201 -8.65 20.60 6.93
N ASN A 202 -9.16 20.00 8.00
CA ASN A 202 -9.94 20.66 9.03
C ASN A 202 -9.16 20.79 10.36
N GLY A 203 -7.85 20.62 10.32
CA GLY A 203 -6.95 20.64 11.47
C GLY A 203 -6.51 19.26 11.92
N THR A 204 -5.85 19.19 13.05
CA THR A 204 -5.30 17.96 13.63
C THR A 204 -6.35 16.83 13.68
N PHE A 205 -6.01 15.65 13.19
CA PHE A 205 -6.87 14.46 13.06
C PHE A 205 -8.10 14.62 12.13
N GLN A 206 -8.18 15.68 11.35
CA GLN A 206 -9.23 15.90 10.37
C GLN A 206 -8.65 16.28 9.01
N HIS A 207 -7.61 15.61 8.64
CA HIS A 207 -6.99 15.71 7.34
C HIS A 207 -7.23 14.44 6.53
N ARG A 208 -7.39 14.58 5.22
CA ARG A 208 -7.48 13.46 4.30
C ARG A 208 -6.90 13.85 2.95
N ASN A 209 -6.07 13.00 2.42
CA ASN A 209 -5.59 13.05 1.05
C ASN A 209 -5.87 11.73 0.34
N GLY A 210 -7.08 11.59 -0.20
CA GLY A 210 -7.50 10.35 -0.86
C GLY A 210 -6.61 9.95 -2.04
N MET A 211 -6.03 10.89 -2.77
CA MET A 211 -5.09 10.57 -3.85
C MET A 211 -3.80 9.94 -3.31
N PHE A 212 -3.28 10.44 -2.19
CA PHE A 212 -2.11 9.85 -1.56
C PHE A 212 -2.39 8.41 -1.11
N TYR A 213 -3.44 8.22 -0.32
CA TYR A 213 -3.76 6.90 0.23
C TYR A 213 -4.06 5.85 -0.83
N HIS A 214 -4.81 6.23 -1.87
CA HIS A 214 -5.23 5.27 -2.89
C HIS A 214 -4.20 5.02 -4.00
N TYR A 215 -3.27 5.96 -4.25
CA TYR A 215 -2.36 5.83 -5.39
C TYR A 215 -0.87 5.90 -5.03
N VAL A 216 -0.50 6.45 -3.87
CA VAL A 216 0.91 6.62 -3.49
C VAL A 216 1.32 5.67 -2.38
N LEU A 217 0.57 5.58 -1.29
CA LEU A 217 0.93 4.88 -0.06
C LEU A 217 1.40 3.43 -0.32
N GLY A 218 0.56 2.59 -0.90
CA GLY A 218 0.90 1.19 -1.19
C GLY A 218 2.10 1.06 -2.13
N LYS A 219 2.23 2.00 -3.09
CA LYS A 219 3.32 1.99 -4.06
C LYS A 219 4.66 2.46 -3.47
N LEU A 220 4.67 3.27 -2.41
CA LEU A 220 5.89 3.57 -1.67
C LEU A 220 6.51 2.30 -1.09
N ALA A 221 5.69 1.45 -0.46
CA ALA A 221 6.15 0.18 0.12
C ALA A 221 6.68 -0.77 -0.95
N SER A 222 5.86 -1.12 -1.94
CA SER A 222 6.25 -2.09 -2.97
C SER A 222 7.43 -1.62 -3.82
N SER A 223 7.49 -0.31 -4.13
CA SER A 223 8.63 0.24 -4.88
C SER A 223 9.93 0.20 -4.07
N ALA A 224 9.90 0.60 -2.79
CA ALA A 224 11.10 0.53 -1.94
C ALA A 224 11.58 -0.92 -1.77
N ALA A 225 10.65 -1.86 -1.61
CA ALA A 225 10.95 -3.29 -1.56
C ALA A 225 11.65 -3.79 -2.83
N ALA A 226 11.20 -3.36 -4.01
CA ALA A 226 11.74 -3.79 -5.29
C ALA A 226 13.12 -3.18 -5.62
N ILE A 227 13.32 -1.89 -5.29
CA ILE A 227 14.55 -1.17 -5.67
C ILE A 227 15.68 -1.28 -4.65
N GLU A 228 15.42 -1.67 -3.39
CA GLU A 228 16.46 -1.84 -2.37
C GLU A 228 16.89 -3.31 -2.26
N PRO A 229 18.16 -3.64 -2.62
CA PRO A 229 18.59 -5.04 -2.80
C PRO A 229 18.38 -5.96 -1.58
N HIS A 230 18.54 -5.43 -0.36
CA HIS A 230 18.43 -6.22 0.86
C HIS A 230 17.00 -6.49 1.33
N LYS A 231 16.00 -5.85 0.73
CA LYS A 231 14.58 -6.08 1.02
C LYS A 231 13.97 -7.22 0.19
N HIS A 232 14.67 -7.68 -0.84
CA HIS A 232 14.30 -8.84 -1.66
C HIS A 232 12.88 -8.81 -2.26
N GLY A 233 12.25 -7.65 -2.36
CA GLY A 233 10.86 -7.49 -2.80
C GLY A 233 9.84 -7.55 -1.66
N ASP A 234 10.27 -7.64 -0.40
CA ASP A 234 9.38 -7.74 0.75
C ASP A 234 8.94 -6.36 1.22
N SER A 235 7.62 -6.17 1.24
CA SER A 235 6.94 -4.98 1.75
C SER A 235 5.87 -5.36 2.77
N MET A 236 5.60 -4.47 3.70
CA MET A 236 4.70 -4.73 4.83
C MET A 236 3.68 -3.60 4.97
N CYS A 237 2.44 -3.95 5.35
CA CYS A 237 1.43 -2.99 5.80
C CYS A 237 0.91 -3.40 7.18
N GLU A 238 0.97 -2.49 8.15
CA GLU A 238 0.07 -2.54 9.30
C GLU A 238 -1.32 -2.18 8.78
N ILE A 239 -2.33 -3.01 9.01
CA ILE A 239 -3.61 -2.92 8.29
C ILE A 239 -4.81 -3.10 9.21
N PHE A 240 -5.92 -2.46 8.88
CA PHE A 240 -7.21 -2.53 9.60
C PHE A 240 -7.26 -1.73 10.91
N GLY A 241 -6.22 -0.97 11.23
CA GLY A 241 -6.15 -0.24 12.49
C GLY A 241 -7.16 0.91 12.58
N ASN A 242 -7.83 1.02 13.74
CA ASN A 242 -8.63 2.20 14.09
C ASN A 242 -9.74 2.60 13.10
N TYR A 243 -10.29 1.65 12.35
CA TYR A 243 -11.47 1.88 11.50
C TYR A 243 -12.79 1.88 12.30
N GLY A 244 -12.74 1.48 13.57
CA GLY A 244 -13.91 1.46 14.44
C GLY A 244 -14.60 0.10 14.53
N TRP A 245 -15.62 0.00 15.40
CA TRP A 245 -16.41 -1.23 15.56
C TRP A 245 -17.36 -1.51 14.38
N GLU A 246 -17.52 -0.55 13.49
CA GLU A 246 -18.25 -0.65 12.22
C GLU A 246 -17.48 -1.41 11.15
N GLU A 247 -16.18 -1.51 11.25
CA GLU A 247 -15.38 -2.31 10.34
C GLU A 247 -15.73 -3.78 10.43
N GLY A 248 -15.97 -4.37 9.28
CA GLY A 248 -16.26 -5.79 9.11
C GLY A 248 -15.45 -6.39 7.97
N VAL A 249 -15.56 -7.71 7.84
CA VAL A 249 -14.77 -8.49 6.86
C VAL A 249 -14.99 -8.06 5.41
N GLN A 250 -16.07 -7.36 5.08
CA GLN A 250 -16.28 -6.80 3.74
C GLN A 250 -15.32 -5.64 3.45
N LEU A 251 -15.10 -4.75 4.43
CA LEU A 251 -14.14 -3.66 4.32
C LEU A 251 -12.73 -4.19 4.42
N GLU A 252 -12.45 -5.07 5.39
CA GLU A 252 -11.14 -5.72 5.54
C GLU A 252 -10.69 -6.40 4.23
N LYS A 253 -11.61 -7.08 3.50
CA LYS A 253 -11.27 -7.65 2.19
C LYS A 253 -10.97 -6.60 1.13
N TYR A 254 -11.70 -5.48 1.13
CA TYR A 254 -11.42 -4.39 0.22
C TYR A 254 -10.02 -3.82 0.46
N LEU A 255 -9.65 -3.56 1.72
CA LEU A 255 -8.34 -3.05 2.11
C LEU A 255 -7.23 -4.05 1.75
N ALA A 256 -7.43 -5.33 2.04
CA ALA A 256 -6.49 -6.38 1.67
C ALA A 256 -6.23 -6.43 0.16
N ASP A 257 -7.26 -6.48 -0.67
CA ASP A 257 -7.14 -6.49 -2.12
C ASP A 257 -6.48 -5.20 -2.64
N HIS A 258 -6.84 -4.05 -2.03
CA HIS A 258 -6.29 -2.75 -2.37
C HIS A 258 -4.75 -2.72 -2.26
N PHE A 259 -4.19 -3.21 -1.16
CA PHE A 259 -2.75 -3.21 -0.98
C PHE A 259 -2.06 -4.38 -1.71
N MET A 260 -2.68 -5.56 -1.77
CA MET A 260 -2.11 -6.69 -2.52
C MET A 260 -1.96 -6.38 -4.01
N VAL A 261 -2.95 -5.74 -4.65
CA VAL A 261 -2.85 -5.39 -6.07
C VAL A 261 -1.83 -4.26 -6.34
N ARG A 262 -1.39 -3.56 -5.30
CA ARG A 262 -0.30 -2.57 -5.34
C ARG A 262 1.06 -3.17 -5.00
N GLY A 263 1.12 -4.48 -4.73
CA GLY A 263 2.35 -5.22 -4.52
C GLY A 263 2.80 -5.37 -3.07
N VAL A 264 1.97 -4.99 -2.09
CA VAL A 264 2.27 -5.26 -0.68
C VAL A 264 2.00 -6.74 -0.39
N ASN A 265 2.99 -7.42 0.22
CA ASN A 265 2.99 -8.88 0.33
C ASN A 265 3.14 -9.43 1.77
N HIS A 266 3.30 -8.56 2.77
CA HIS A 266 3.27 -8.94 4.19
C HIS A 266 2.31 -8.02 4.95
N TYR A 267 1.63 -8.57 5.96
CA TYR A 267 0.62 -7.82 6.72
C TYR A 267 0.73 -8.05 8.22
N VAL A 268 0.54 -6.97 8.97
CA VAL A 268 0.41 -6.96 10.43
C VAL A 268 -0.99 -6.45 10.76
N PRO A 269 -1.99 -7.35 10.94
CA PRO A 269 -3.36 -6.92 11.23
C PRO A 269 -3.47 -6.27 12.62
N HIS A 270 -3.99 -5.06 12.68
CA HIS A 270 -4.26 -4.31 13.90
C HIS A 270 -5.76 -4.36 14.23
N ALA A 271 -6.27 -5.00 15.43
CA ALA A 271 -5.33 -5.63 16.36
C ALA A 271 -5.98 -6.75 17.17
N PHE A 272 -5.12 -7.45 17.87
CA PHE A 272 -5.51 -8.28 19.00
C PHE A 272 -5.14 -7.57 20.30
N THR A 273 -6.09 -7.45 21.24
CA THR A 273 -5.85 -6.84 22.55
C THR A 273 -5.88 -7.86 23.67
N ALA A 274 -5.03 -7.65 24.70
CA ALA A 274 -5.06 -8.40 25.96
C ALA A 274 -5.96 -7.72 27.01
N LYS A 275 -6.42 -6.49 26.76
CA LYS A 275 -7.33 -5.75 27.66
C LYS A 275 -8.72 -6.38 27.67
N GLU A 276 -9.46 -6.19 28.77
CA GLU A 276 -10.85 -6.66 28.86
C GLU A 276 -11.74 -5.99 27.82
N PHE A 277 -12.73 -6.74 27.33
CA PHE A 277 -13.74 -6.22 26.41
C PHE A 277 -14.78 -5.35 27.14
N PRO A 278 -15.19 -4.21 26.54
CA PRO A 278 -14.68 -3.62 25.31
C PRO A 278 -13.43 -2.78 25.58
N ASP A 279 -12.39 -2.99 24.77
CA ASP A 279 -11.25 -2.09 24.74
C ASP A 279 -11.57 -0.93 23.76
N PRO A 280 -11.57 0.34 24.23
CA PRO A 280 -11.89 1.47 23.36
C PRO A 280 -10.69 1.97 22.53
N ASP A 281 -9.53 1.34 22.66
CA ASP A 281 -8.29 1.77 22.05
C ASP A 281 -8.17 1.20 20.64
N CYS A 282 -8.26 2.04 19.63
CA CYS A 282 -8.10 1.70 18.21
C CYS A 282 -8.85 0.43 17.73
N PRO A 283 -10.19 0.31 17.90
CA PRO A 283 -10.93 -0.83 17.36
C PRO A 283 -10.87 -0.83 15.80
N PRO A 284 -11.11 -2.00 15.15
CA PRO A 284 -11.70 -3.22 15.69
C PRO A 284 -10.68 -4.11 16.39
N HIS A 285 -11.15 -4.95 17.30
CA HIS A 285 -10.37 -6.04 17.86
C HIS A 285 -10.93 -7.36 17.36
N PHE A 286 -10.15 -8.11 16.58
CA PHE A 286 -10.65 -9.24 15.79
C PHE A 286 -11.23 -10.36 16.64
N TYR A 287 -10.62 -10.67 17.77
CA TYR A 287 -11.13 -11.71 18.67
C TYR A 287 -12.03 -11.14 19.77
N ALA A 288 -11.70 -9.97 20.34
CA ALA A 288 -12.44 -9.28 21.40
C ALA A 288 -12.88 -10.22 22.55
N HIS A 289 -11.99 -11.11 23.00
CA HIS A 289 -12.27 -12.16 24.00
C HIS A 289 -13.47 -13.05 23.64
N GLY A 290 -13.71 -13.33 22.36
CA GLY A 290 -14.82 -14.12 21.86
C GLY A 290 -16.10 -13.33 21.58
N ASN A 291 -16.11 -12.01 21.81
CA ASN A 291 -17.30 -11.18 21.58
C ASN A 291 -17.47 -10.76 20.11
N ASN A 292 -16.40 -10.74 19.28
CA ASN A 292 -16.52 -10.37 17.88
C ASN A 292 -17.00 -11.58 17.04
N PRO A 293 -18.22 -11.53 16.48
CA PRO A 293 -18.76 -12.64 15.68
C PRO A 293 -18.01 -12.84 14.36
N GLN A 294 -17.28 -11.84 13.88
CA GLN A 294 -16.54 -11.88 12.62
C GLN A 294 -15.24 -12.67 12.69
N TYR A 295 -14.75 -13.04 13.88
CA TYR A 295 -13.44 -13.68 14.04
C TYR A 295 -13.22 -14.93 13.20
N ARG A 296 -14.26 -15.76 13.03
CA ARG A 296 -14.19 -16.96 12.17
C ARG A 296 -14.07 -16.60 10.69
N HIS A 297 -14.74 -15.54 10.28
CA HIS A 297 -14.72 -15.03 8.91
C HIS A 297 -13.41 -14.36 8.60
N PHE A 298 -12.86 -13.62 9.56
CA PHE A 298 -11.49 -13.06 9.50
C PHE A 298 -10.44 -14.17 9.27
N GLY A 299 -10.58 -15.33 9.91
CA GLY A 299 -9.71 -16.47 9.67
C GLY A 299 -9.70 -16.97 8.22
N GLU A 300 -10.84 -16.92 7.52
CA GLU A 300 -10.91 -17.25 6.08
C GLU A 300 -10.27 -16.15 5.21
N LEU A 301 -10.45 -14.88 5.59
CA LEU A 301 -9.75 -13.77 4.94
C LEU A 301 -8.22 -13.92 5.05
N MET A 302 -7.68 -14.28 6.21
CA MET A 302 -6.25 -14.52 6.39
C MET A 302 -5.73 -15.65 5.50
N LYS A 303 -6.49 -16.72 5.32
CA LYS A 303 -6.13 -17.80 4.38
C LYS A 303 -6.08 -17.31 2.93
N TYR A 304 -7.04 -16.47 2.53
CA TYR A 304 -7.10 -15.85 1.21
C TYR A 304 -5.89 -14.94 0.99
N MET A 305 -5.61 -14.05 1.94
CA MET A 305 -4.46 -13.14 1.89
C MET A 305 -3.14 -13.90 1.77
N ASN A 306 -2.92 -14.91 2.62
CA ASN A 306 -1.69 -15.70 2.60
C ASN A 306 -1.42 -16.33 1.23
N ARG A 307 -2.45 -16.84 0.53
CA ARG A 307 -2.29 -17.44 -0.80
C ARG A 307 -1.89 -16.42 -1.87
N ILE A 308 -2.41 -15.21 -1.80
CA ILE A 308 -2.06 -14.14 -2.75
C ILE A 308 -0.67 -13.58 -2.41
N CYS A 309 -0.38 -13.35 -1.13
CA CYS A 309 0.93 -12.89 -0.68
C CYS A 309 2.05 -13.83 -1.11
N GLU A 310 1.84 -15.17 -1.00
CA GLU A 310 2.79 -16.18 -1.48
C GLU A 310 3.07 -16.01 -2.98
N LEU A 311 2.03 -15.80 -3.80
CA LEU A 311 2.18 -15.56 -5.23
C LEU A 311 2.94 -14.26 -5.55
N ILE A 312 2.71 -13.20 -4.77
CA ILE A 312 3.39 -11.91 -4.95
C ILE A 312 4.87 -12.03 -4.53
N THR A 313 5.14 -12.64 -3.37
CA THR A 313 6.49 -12.75 -2.79
C THR A 313 7.44 -13.55 -3.69
N ASP A 314 6.95 -14.62 -4.32
CA ASP A 314 7.75 -15.48 -5.21
C ASP A 314 8.01 -14.87 -6.60
N GLY A 315 7.32 -13.79 -6.95
CA GLY A 315 7.36 -13.16 -8.28
C GLY A 315 8.18 -11.86 -8.33
N ALA A 316 8.70 -11.55 -9.52
CA ALA A 316 9.25 -10.23 -9.83
C ALA A 316 8.13 -9.35 -10.40
N HIS A 317 7.92 -8.18 -9.80
CA HIS A 317 6.93 -7.21 -10.29
C HIS A 317 7.35 -6.64 -11.64
N GLU A 318 6.50 -6.78 -12.66
CA GLU A 318 6.75 -6.31 -14.02
C GLU A 318 6.12 -4.93 -14.25
N VAL A 319 6.94 -3.90 -14.20
CA VAL A 319 6.55 -2.50 -14.40
C VAL A 319 7.62 -1.74 -15.17
N HIS A 320 7.20 -0.90 -16.13
CA HIS A 320 8.13 -0.19 -17.02
C HIS A 320 8.06 1.34 -16.88
N THR A 321 7.20 1.85 -16.00
CA THR A 321 7.05 3.27 -15.73
C THR A 321 7.44 3.58 -14.28
N ALA A 322 8.27 4.58 -14.08
CA ALA A 322 8.59 5.13 -12.77
C ALA A 322 8.05 6.56 -12.63
N ILE A 323 7.65 6.93 -11.41
CA ILE A 323 7.40 8.32 -11.00
C ILE A 323 8.51 8.72 -10.04
N LEU A 324 9.09 9.91 -10.22
CA LEU A 324 10.09 10.41 -9.30
C LEU A 324 9.43 10.80 -7.97
N TYR A 325 10.02 10.35 -6.86
CA TYR A 325 9.59 10.70 -5.50
C TYR A 325 9.78 12.20 -5.24
N ASP A 326 8.81 12.81 -4.60
CA ASP A 326 8.70 14.25 -4.44
C ASP A 326 9.31 14.83 -3.14
N GLY A 327 9.98 13.99 -2.33
CA GLY A 327 10.51 14.40 -1.02
C GLY A 327 11.47 15.57 -1.08
N GLU A 328 12.53 15.46 -1.88
CA GLU A 328 13.56 16.52 -1.99
C GLU A 328 12.99 17.79 -2.63
N ALA A 329 12.01 17.65 -3.49
CA ALA A 329 11.31 18.81 -4.07
C ALA A 329 10.48 19.55 -3.02
N ASP A 330 9.78 18.82 -2.12
CA ASP A 330 9.00 19.40 -1.01
C ASP A 330 9.89 20.17 -0.01
N TRP A 331 11.15 19.75 0.15
CA TRP A 331 12.09 20.48 1.02
C TRP A 331 12.47 21.85 0.47
N THR A 332 12.51 21.99 -0.84
CA THR A 332 13.12 23.14 -1.53
C THR A 332 12.13 24.21 -1.94
N GLY A 333 10.83 23.90 -2.01
CA GLY A 333 9.82 24.85 -2.42
C GLY A 333 8.43 24.24 -2.58
N ASP A 334 7.58 24.91 -3.30
CA ASP A 334 6.28 24.36 -3.68
C ASP A 334 6.48 23.20 -4.66
N VAL A 335 5.70 22.14 -4.48
CA VAL A 335 5.77 20.93 -5.30
C VAL A 335 4.36 20.48 -5.67
N GLU A 336 4.18 19.99 -6.90
CA GLU A 336 3.01 19.20 -7.23
C GLU A 336 3.28 17.74 -6.89
N ARG A 337 2.51 17.20 -5.93
CA ARG A 337 2.67 15.83 -5.45
C ARG A 337 2.41 14.80 -6.54
N SER A 338 3.03 13.64 -6.40
CA SER A 338 2.94 12.52 -7.34
C SER A 338 1.54 11.90 -7.49
N GLY A 339 0.65 12.08 -6.52
CA GLY A 339 -0.66 11.43 -6.44
C GLY A 339 -1.53 11.58 -7.70
N LYS A 340 -1.57 12.77 -8.31
CA LYS A 340 -2.36 13.00 -9.53
C LYS A 340 -1.79 12.28 -10.77
N ALA A 341 -0.47 12.25 -10.91
CA ALA A 341 0.17 11.50 -11.99
C ALA A 341 -0.06 9.99 -11.80
N ALA A 342 0.10 9.52 -10.57
CA ALA A 342 -0.16 8.15 -10.15
C ALA A 342 -1.61 7.73 -10.44
N GLN A 343 -2.60 8.55 -10.07
CA GLN A 343 -4.01 8.32 -10.39
C GLN A 343 -4.24 8.16 -11.89
N ILE A 344 -3.72 9.09 -12.70
CA ILE A 344 -3.90 9.08 -14.15
C ILE A 344 -3.38 7.79 -14.78
N LEU A 345 -2.25 7.28 -14.32
CA LEU A 345 -1.68 6.03 -14.77
C LEU A 345 -2.55 4.84 -14.34
N TYR A 346 -2.81 4.72 -13.05
CA TYR A 346 -3.44 3.54 -12.47
C TYR A 346 -4.92 3.37 -12.87
N ASP A 347 -5.64 4.49 -13.04
CA ASP A 347 -7.02 4.49 -13.57
C ASP A 347 -7.10 4.00 -15.04
N ARG A 348 -5.94 3.84 -15.72
CA ARG A 348 -5.81 3.34 -17.09
C ARG A 348 -5.04 2.03 -17.18
N GLN A 349 -4.91 1.33 -16.06
CA GLN A 349 -4.17 0.07 -15.95
C GLN A 349 -2.69 0.17 -16.36
N ALA A 350 -2.11 1.36 -16.29
CA ALA A 350 -0.67 1.58 -16.41
C ALA A 350 -0.06 1.55 -15.00
N ASP A 351 0.58 0.45 -14.65
CA ASP A 351 1.24 0.30 -13.35
C ASP A 351 2.55 1.10 -13.32
N TYR A 352 3.05 1.41 -12.12
CA TYR A 352 4.24 2.25 -11.91
C TYR A 352 4.91 1.92 -10.59
N ASP A 353 6.18 2.30 -10.48
CA ASP A 353 6.90 2.41 -9.22
C ASP A 353 7.22 3.87 -8.89
N ILE A 354 7.52 4.15 -7.62
CA ILE A 354 7.98 5.47 -7.13
C ILE A 354 9.45 5.32 -6.73
N ILE A 355 10.33 6.12 -7.33
CA ILE A 355 11.78 6.02 -7.09
C ILE A 355 12.37 7.34 -6.60
N PRO A 356 13.25 7.34 -5.56
CA PRO A 356 13.87 8.54 -5.05
C PRO A 356 15.04 9.03 -5.94
N GLN A 357 15.41 10.30 -5.82
CA GLN A 357 16.60 10.83 -6.51
C GLN A 357 17.90 10.13 -6.08
N ASP A 358 17.91 9.52 -4.89
CA ASP A 358 19.05 8.75 -4.37
C ASP A 358 19.48 7.60 -5.30
N VAL A 359 18.59 7.03 -6.12
CA VAL A 359 18.97 5.99 -7.09
C VAL A 359 19.99 6.46 -8.12
N PHE A 360 20.05 7.76 -8.37
CA PHE A 360 21.02 8.38 -9.29
C PHE A 360 22.31 8.83 -8.61
N ALA A 361 22.25 9.14 -7.32
CA ALA A 361 23.39 9.55 -6.50
C ALA A 361 24.14 8.34 -5.91
N GLU A 362 23.42 7.29 -5.47
CA GLU A 362 23.94 6.10 -4.81
C GLU A 362 23.86 4.86 -5.72
N ARG A 363 24.31 5.00 -6.98
CA ARG A 363 24.17 3.96 -8.04
C ARG A 363 24.74 2.60 -7.66
N GLU A 364 25.80 2.56 -6.87
CA GLU A 364 26.40 1.31 -6.41
C GLU A 364 25.45 0.54 -5.47
N PHE A 365 24.82 1.24 -4.54
CA PHE A 365 23.85 0.64 -3.62
C PHE A 365 22.59 0.13 -4.33
N TYR A 366 22.02 0.97 -5.22
CA TYR A 366 20.79 0.63 -5.95
C TYR A 366 21.04 -0.21 -7.21
N HIS A 367 22.28 -0.59 -7.49
CA HIS A 367 22.70 -1.26 -8.74
C HIS A 367 22.19 -0.54 -10.00
N THR A 368 22.16 0.81 -9.95
CA THR A 368 21.57 1.62 -11.03
C THR A 368 22.42 1.61 -12.30
N GLN A 369 21.78 1.30 -13.43
CA GLN A 369 22.36 1.32 -14.77
C GLN A 369 21.44 2.03 -15.76
N ILE A 370 21.99 2.74 -16.73
CA ILE A 370 21.24 3.43 -17.78
C ILE A 370 21.84 3.02 -19.11
N ALA A 371 21.14 2.20 -19.86
CA ALA A 371 21.59 1.71 -21.17
C ALA A 371 20.43 1.13 -21.98
N ASP A 372 20.57 1.05 -23.30
CA ASP A 372 19.71 0.32 -24.22
C ASP A 372 18.19 0.61 -24.06
N GLY A 373 17.86 1.87 -23.78
CA GLY A 373 16.48 2.32 -23.62
C GLY A 373 15.88 2.04 -22.25
N GLN A 374 16.69 1.61 -21.28
CA GLN A 374 16.24 1.26 -19.94
C GLN A 374 17.01 2.00 -18.83
N LEU A 375 16.29 2.38 -17.80
CA LEU A 375 16.79 2.67 -16.47
C LEU A 375 16.59 1.41 -15.62
N VAL A 376 17.68 0.76 -15.24
CA VAL A 376 17.67 -0.40 -14.36
C VAL A 376 17.97 0.08 -12.94
N VAL A 377 17.14 -0.27 -11.97
CA VAL A 377 17.34 -0.03 -10.54
C VAL A 377 17.12 -1.35 -9.82
N ASN A 378 18.18 -1.95 -9.26
CA ASN A 378 18.17 -3.30 -8.73
C ASN A 378 17.61 -4.30 -9.75
N THR A 379 16.43 -4.87 -9.49
CA THR A 379 15.75 -5.84 -10.37
C THR A 379 14.73 -5.20 -11.30
N GLN A 380 14.47 -3.90 -11.16
CA GLN A 380 13.44 -3.19 -11.92
C GLN A 380 13.98 -2.56 -13.21
N HIS A 381 13.15 -2.57 -14.28
CA HIS A 381 13.53 -2.13 -15.62
C HIS A 381 12.54 -1.09 -16.16
N TYR A 382 12.87 0.20 -16.04
CA TYR A 382 12.00 1.28 -16.49
C TYR A 382 12.42 1.79 -17.87
N ASN A 383 11.45 1.99 -18.77
CA ASN A 383 11.66 2.67 -20.07
C ASN A 383 11.11 4.10 -20.06
N THR A 384 10.35 4.46 -19.02
CA THR A 384 9.68 5.76 -18.86
C THR A 384 9.84 6.26 -17.43
N LEU A 385 10.24 7.54 -17.29
CA LEU A 385 10.26 8.26 -16.03
C LEU A 385 9.36 9.49 -16.13
N ILE A 386 8.48 9.65 -15.14
CA ILE A 386 7.57 10.79 -15.00
C ILE A 386 8.03 11.62 -13.80
N VAL A 387 8.14 12.92 -14.00
CA VAL A 387 8.49 13.90 -12.98
C VAL A 387 7.38 14.94 -12.92
N THR A 388 6.74 15.11 -11.77
CA THR A 388 5.73 16.15 -11.56
C THR A 388 6.40 17.54 -11.49
N GLU A 389 5.68 18.60 -11.24
CA GLU A 389 6.25 19.96 -11.26
C GLU A 389 7.13 20.20 -10.03
N TYR A 390 8.46 20.17 -10.24
CA TYR A 390 9.49 20.47 -9.24
C TYR A 390 10.23 21.75 -9.62
N HIS A 391 10.43 22.64 -8.65
CA HIS A 391 11.24 23.84 -8.88
C HIS A 391 12.73 23.53 -8.84
N TYR A 392 13.16 22.62 -7.99
CA TYR A 392 14.58 22.27 -7.82
C TYR A 392 14.80 20.76 -7.84
N ILE A 393 15.95 20.36 -8.38
CA ILE A 393 16.42 18.97 -8.44
C ILE A 393 17.90 18.89 -8.06
N THR A 394 18.39 17.67 -7.83
CA THR A 394 19.82 17.42 -7.57
C THR A 394 20.63 17.41 -8.87
N GLU A 395 21.94 17.74 -8.76
CA GLU A 395 22.88 17.67 -9.89
C GLU A 395 22.99 16.23 -10.44
N ALA A 396 23.00 15.24 -9.53
CA ALA A 396 23.06 13.84 -9.91
C ALA A 396 21.86 13.41 -10.77
N PHE A 397 20.65 13.86 -10.42
CA PHE A 397 19.44 13.58 -11.20
C PHE A 397 19.48 14.31 -12.56
N ALA A 398 19.88 15.58 -12.60
CA ALA A 398 19.99 16.32 -13.87
C ALA A 398 20.93 15.61 -14.86
N LYS A 399 22.10 15.14 -14.40
CA LYS A 399 23.03 14.34 -15.22
C LYS A 399 22.41 13.04 -15.69
N ALA A 400 21.65 12.35 -14.81
CA ALA A 400 20.98 11.11 -15.15
C ALA A 400 19.88 11.31 -16.21
N VAL A 401 19.16 12.43 -16.20
CA VAL A 401 18.17 12.77 -17.25
C VAL A 401 18.83 12.82 -18.63
N LYS A 402 20.01 13.44 -18.74
CA LYS A 402 20.78 13.45 -19.98
C LYS A 402 21.20 12.05 -20.41
N GLU A 403 21.70 11.24 -19.49
CA GLU A 403 22.09 9.86 -19.79
C GLU A 403 20.88 9.02 -20.22
N MET A 404 19.75 9.13 -19.51
CA MET A 404 18.50 8.43 -19.84
C MET A 404 18.00 8.79 -21.23
N THR A 405 17.88 10.09 -21.53
CA THR A 405 17.40 10.53 -22.85
C THR A 405 18.34 10.12 -23.98
N ALA A 406 19.66 10.17 -23.74
CA ALA A 406 20.66 9.69 -24.70
C ALA A 406 20.59 8.17 -24.90
N ALA A 407 20.29 7.40 -23.89
CA ALA A 407 20.10 5.96 -23.95
C ALA A 407 18.74 5.54 -24.57
N GLY A 408 17.78 6.46 -24.71
CA GLY A 408 16.46 6.22 -25.28
C GLY A 408 15.32 6.05 -24.27
N VAL A 409 15.61 6.16 -22.96
CA VAL A 409 14.59 6.21 -21.90
C VAL A 409 13.76 7.48 -22.07
N LYS A 410 12.44 7.38 -21.92
CA LYS A 410 11.54 8.53 -21.99
C LYS A 410 11.48 9.24 -20.65
N VAL A 411 11.79 10.53 -20.64
CA VAL A 411 11.68 11.36 -19.45
C VAL A 411 10.66 12.47 -19.72
N TYR A 412 9.58 12.46 -18.95
CA TYR A 412 8.49 13.43 -19.07
C TYR A 412 8.39 14.30 -17.82
N PHE A 413 8.52 15.61 -17.98
CA PHE A 413 8.19 16.59 -16.97
C PHE A 413 6.74 17.04 -17.15
N ILE A 414 5.95 17.02 -16.08
CA ILE A 414 4.59 17.52 -16.09
C ILE A 414 4.62 19.03 -15.83
N GLY A 415 3.94 19.81 -16.66
CA GLY A 415 3.82 21.27 -16.49
C GLY A 415 5.06 22.03 -16.92
N ALA A 416 6.17 21.93 -16.20
CA ALA A 416 7.42 22.64 -16.47
C ALA A 416 8.66 21.81 -16.13
N LYS A 417 9.81 22.18 -16.69
CA LYS A 417 11.12 21.70 -16.23
C LYS A 417 11.54 22.46 -14.98
N PRO A 418 12.37 21.85 -14.09
CA PRO A 418 12.93 22.53 -12.93
C PRO A 418 13.65 23.83 -13.26
N GLU A 419 13.64 24.76 -12.30
CA GLU A 419 14.25 26.08 -12.43
C GLU A 419 15.71 26.10 -11.98
N GLY A 420 16.10 25.19 -11.05
CA GLY A 420 17.44 25.18 -10.49
C GLY A 420 17.91 23.88 -9.84
N ILE A 421 19.17 23.90 -9.44
CA ILE A 421 19.85 22.85 -8.68
C ILE A 421 19.82 23.19 -7.19
N CYS A 422 19.41 22.22 -6.35
CA CYS A 422 19.33 22.42 -4.89
C CYS A 422 20.60 22.02 -4.13
N ASP A 423 21.44 21.16 -4.68
CA ASP A 423 22.68 20.64 -4.07
C ASP A 423 23.94 21.27 -4.63
N VAL A 424 23.88 22.57 -4.95
CA VAL A 424 25.07 23.29 -5.40
C VAL A 424 26.12 23.25 -4.31
N THR A 425 27.11 22.39 -4.51
CA THR A 425 28.33 22.35 -3.71
C THR A 425 29.36 23.26 -4.39
N ALA A 426 29.54 24.42 -3.88
CA ALA A 426 30.73 25.22 -4.19
C ALA A 426 31.53 25.31 -2.90
N ASP A 427 32.79 25.69 -2.98
CA ASP A 427 33.54 26.19 -1.82
C ASP A 427 32.84 27.43 -1.24
N VAL A 428 31.52 27.27 -0.97
CA VAL A 428 30.58 28.34 -0.60
C VAL A 428 30.91 28.87 0.79
N ALA A 429 31.61 28.08 1.60
CA ALA A 429 32.15 28.52 2.88
C ALA A 429 33.06 29.76 2.70
N ASP A 430 33.87 29.78 1.65
CA ASP A 430 34.82 30.86 1.37
C ASP A 430 34.32 31.89 0.34
N MET A 431 33.11 31.70 -0.23
CA MET A 431 32.53 32.54 -1.26
C MET A 431 31.68 33.68 -0.71
N GLY A 432 31.93 34.91 -1.13
CA GLY A 432 31.02 36.02 -0.95
C GLY A 432 29.70 35.83 -1.74
N ALA A 433 28.67 36.61 -1.40
CA ALA A 433 27.32 36.49 -1.98
C ALA A 433 27.30 36.53 -3.53
N ASP A 434 28.21 37.31 -4.17
CA ASP A 434 28.26 37.37 -5.64
C ASP A 434 28.85 36.11 -6.26
N ALA A 435 29.82 35.46 -5.59
CA ALA A 435 30.38 34.19 -6.05
C ALA A 435 29.40 33.03 -5.92
N TRP A 436 28.60 32.99 -4.84
CA TRP A 436 27.48 32.04 -4.71
C TRP A 436 26.50 32.17 -5.88
N LYS A 437 26.04 33.39 -6.18
CA LYS A 437 25.10 33.64 -7.28
C LYS A 437 25.62 33.19 -8.64
N GLU A 438 26.93 33.39 -8.87
CA GLU A 438 27.55 32.93 -10.11
C GLU A 438 27.64 31.42 -10.18
N ALA A 439 27.96 30.74 -9.07
CA ALA A 439 27.98 29.27 -9.02
C ALA A 439 26.58 28.67 -9.25
N ALA A 440 25.56 29.18 -8.55
CA ALA A 440 24.16 28.75 -8.76
C ALA A 440 23.73 29.01 -10.22
N ARG A 441 24.01 30.17 -10.77
CA ARG A 441 23.71 30.48 -12.18
C ARG A 441 24.35 29.49 -13.15
N GLN A 442 25.63 29.14 -12.92
CA GLN A 442 26.32 28.16 -13.78
C GLN A 442 25.73 26.76 -13.65
N ALA A 443 25.43 26.31 -12.42
CA ALA A 443 24.77 25.03 -12.19
C ALA A 443 23.41 24.96 -12.88
N ASN A 444 22.58 26.00 -12.77
CA ASN A 444 21.26 26.08 -13.40
C ASN A 444 21.38 26.11 -14.95
N MET A 445 22.38 26.78 -15.50
CA MET A 445 22.63 26.75 -16.95
C MET A 445 23.07 25.38 -17.44
N GLN A 446 23.89 24.68 -16.68
CA GLN A 446 24.31 23.32 -17.00
C GLN A 446 23.13 22.35 -16.91
N MET A 447 22.32 22.42 -15.84
CA MET A 447 21.09 21.65 -15.69
C MET A 447 20.16 21.82 -16.90
N ALA A 448 19.92 23.08 -17.32
CA ALA A 448 19.06 23.37 -18.47
C ALA A 448 19.55 22.67 -19.75
N ALA A 449 20.87 22.60 -19.96
CA ALA A 449 21.47 21.87 -21.07
C ALA A 449 21.34 20.33 -20.93
N GLU A 450 21.42 19.83 -19.71
CA GLU A 450 21.26 18.39 -19.44
C GLU A 450 19.79 17.92 -19.59
N LEU A 451 18.83 18.79 -19.31
CA LEU A 451 17.41 18.52 -19.49
C LEU A 451 16.89 18.79 -20.90
N GLU A 452 17.72 19.27 -21.85
CA GLU A 452 17.26 19.76 -23.17
C GLU A 452 16.41 18.73 -23.92
N GLN A 453 16.78 17.44 -23.90
CA GLN A 453 16.13 16.36 -24.63
C GLN A 453 14.90 15.78 -23.93
N ALA A 454 14.67 16.07 -22.64
CA ALA A 454 13.48 15.64 -21.94
C ALA A 454 12.25 16.43 -22.39
N GLU A 455 11.12 15.77 -22.44
CA GLU A 455 9.87 16.36 -22.91
C GLU A 455 9.06 16.96 -21.77
N VAL A 456 8.37 18.09 -22.03
CA VAL A 456 7.37 18.65 -21.13
C VAL A 456 6.00 18.28 -21.67
N ILE A 457 5.14 17.72 -20.82
CA ILE A 457 3.79 17.30 -21.19
C ILE A 457 2.76 17.82 -20.18
N SER A 458 1.49 17.87 -20.60
CA SER A 458 0.38 18.14 -19.69
C SER A 458 -0.19 16.84 -19.10
N TYR A 459 -1.03 16.96 -18.09
CA TYR A 459 -1.78 15.81 -17.54
C TYR A 459 -2.69 15.13 -18.56
N GLU A 460 -3.30 15.91 -19.48
CA GLU A 460 -4.11 15.34 -20.57
C GLU A 460 -3.24 14.49 -21.48
N LYS A 461 -2.03 14.97 -21.79
CA LYS A 461 -1.09 14.16 -22.60
C LYS A 461 -0.60 12.93 -21.88
N LEU A 462 -0.37 13.00 -20.55
CA LEU A 462 -0.06 11.82 -19.75
C LEU A 462 -1.20 10.80 -19.79
N ALA A 463 -2.46 11.26 -19.71
CA ALA A 463 -3.62 10.39 -19.81
C ALA A 463 -3.72 9.66 -21.16
N ASP A 464 -3.41 10.36 -22.26
CA ASP A 464 -3.33 9.73 -23.61
C ASP A 464 -2.21 8.69 -23.65
N LEU A 465 -1.01 9.03 -23.15
CA LEU A 465 0.13 8.11 -23.12
C LEU A 465 -0.16 6.87 -22.25
N ALA A 466 -0.79 7.04 -21.10
CA ALA A 466 -1.19 5.94 -20.24
C ALA A 466 -2.10 4.95 -20.99
N ALA A 467 -3.15 5.47 -21.63
CA ALA A 467 -4.11 4.63 -22.36
C ALA A 467 -3.52 3.97 -23.63
N GLU A 468 -2.59 4.64 -24.33
CA GLU A 468 -2.11 4.18 -25.63
C GLU A 468 -0.82 3.36 -25.58
N LYS A 469 0.03 3.57 -24.56
CA LYS A 469 1.42 3.08 -24.57
C LYS A 469 1.94 2.54 -23.24
N LEU A 470 1.44 3.03 -22.10
CA LEU A 470 1.99 2.68 -20.79
C LEU A 470 1.20 1.56 -20.10
N ALA A 471 -0.06 1.33 -20.50
CA ALA A 471 -0.83 0.15 -20.08
C ALA A 471 -0.36 -1.06 -20.90
N ASP A 472 0.71 -1.69 -20.45
CA ASP A 472 1.44 -2.74 -21.16
C ASP A 472 1.13 -4.17 -20.70
N THR A 473 0.27 -4.34 -19.71
CA THR A 473 -0.18 -5.64 -19.21
C THR A 473 -1.52 -6.06 -19.80
N VAL A 474 -2.54 -5.21 -19.67
CA VAL A 474 -3.90 -5.48 -20.18
C VAL A 474 -4.55 -4.24 -20.78
N THR A 475 -5.54 -4.47 -21.64
CA THR A 475 -6.50 -3.43 -22.05
C THR A 475 -7.92 -3.88 -21.74
N LEU A 476 -8.77 -2.94 -21.37
CA LEU A 476 -10.17 -3.16 -21.00
C LEU A 476 -11.14 -2.63 -22.04
N ALA A 477 -12.16 -3.40 -22.41
CA ALA A 477 -13.24 -3.00 -23.28
C ALA A 477 -14.62 -3.38 -22.69
N PRO A 478 -15.45 -2.43 -22.24
CA PRO A 478 -15.18 -0.98 -22.16
C PRO A 478 -14.07 -0.64 -21.16
N SER A 479 -13.45 0.54 -21.31
CA SER A 479 -12.51 1.06 -20.31
C SER A 479 -13.19 1.25 -18.94
N ASN A 480 -12.45 1.03 -17.88
CA ASN A 480 -12.94 1.18 -16.51
C ASN A 480 -11.80 1.67 -15.61
N ASP A 481 -12.04 2.74 -14.88
CA ASP A 481 -11.08 3.40 -13.98
C ASP A 481 -11.06 2.82 -12.56
N ARG A 482 -11.83 1.75 -12.30
CA ARG A 482 -11.91 1.07 -11.00
C ARG A 482 -11.33 -0.33 -10.99
N ILE A 483 -10.94 -0.84 -12.15
CA ILE A 483 -10.24 -2.12 -12.24
C ILE A 483 -8.75 -1.87 -12.07
N ARG A 484 -8.16 -2.46 -11.04
CA ARG A 484 -6.73 -2.43 -10.75
C ARG A 484 -6.08 -3.69 -11.30
N VAL A 485 -4.85 -3.55 -11.75
CA VAL A 485 -4.11 -4.66 -12.37
C VAL A 485 -2.66 -4.62 -11.89
N THR A 486 -2.10 -5.78 -11.61
CA THR A 486 -0.66 -5.95 -11.42
C THR A 486 -0.19 -7.24 -12.09
N HIS A 487 1.09 -7.28 -12.48
CA HIS A 487 1.72 -8.38 -13.20
C HIS A 487 3.02 -8.80 -12.54
N TYR A 488 3.19 -10.11 -12.38
CA TYR A 488 4.41 -10.72 -11.84
C TYR A 488 4.94 -11.80 -12.77
N GLU A 489 6.25 -11.88 -12.89
CA GLU A 489 6.98 -12.93 -13.61
C GLU A 489 7.77 -13.78 -12.64
N TYR A 490 7.85 -15.09 -12.90
CA TYR A 490 8.58 -16.03 -12.06
C TYR A 490 9.82 -16.57 -12.75
N GLY A 491 10.80 -17.04 -11.96
CA GLY A 491 12.09 -17.53 -12.46
C GLY A 491 12.00 -18.76 -13.38
N ASP A 492 10.89 -19.48 -13.37
CA ASP A 492 10.62 -20.63 -14.24
C ASP A 492 10.01 -20.24 -15.60
N GLY A 493 9.76 -18.96 -15.81
CA GLY A 493 9.14 -18.41 -17.02
C GLY A 493 7.61 -18.45 -17.01
N SER A 494 6.99 -18.82 -15.92
CA SER A 494 5.56 -18.59 -15.67
C SER A 494 5.30 -17.15 -15.21
N GLY A 495 4.03 -16.74 -15.08
CA GLY A 495 3.66 -15.41 -14.63
C GLY A 495 2.28 -15.37 -13.99
N MET A 496 1.93 -14.24 -13.41
CA MET A 496 0.62 -13.99 -12.81
C MET A 496 0.10 -12.61 -13.20
N VAL A 497 -1.17 -12.53 -13.59
CA VAL A 497 -1.92 -11.28 -13.69
C VAL A 497 -3.03 -11.27 -12.66
N TYR A 498 -3.04 -10.26 -11.81
CA TYR A 498 -4.02 -10.09 -10.73
C TYR A 498 -4.86 -8.84 -10.98
N LEU A 499 -6.19 -9.02 -11.05
CA LEU A 499 -7.16 -7.96 -11.28
C LEU A 499 -8.09 -7.83 -10.07
N VAL A 500 -8.38 -6.60 -9.66
CA VAL A 500 -9.30 -6.27 -8.56
C VAL A 500 -10.32 -5.24 -9.03
N ASN A 501 -11.59 -5.42 -8.66
CA ASN A 501 -12.61 -4.41 -8.84
C ASN A 501 -12.81 -3.60 -7.54
N GLU A 502 -12.22 -2.41 -7.49
CA GLU A 502 -12.39 -1.44 -6.38
C GLU A 502 -13.66 -0.59 -6.53
N GLY A 503 -14.39 -0.73 -7.64
CA GLY A 503 -15.63 0.01 -7.89
C GLY A 503 -16.85 -0.56 -7.16
N ASP A 504 -17.96 0.18 -7.27
CA ASP A 504 -19.28 -0.18 -6.73
C ASP A 504 -20.18 -0.89 -7.75
N GLN A 505 -19.75 -1.02 -9.00
CA GLN A 505 -20.49 -1.65 -10.08
C GLN A 505 -19.74 -2.89 -10.60
N THR A 506 -20.52 -3.89 -11.03
CA THR A 506 -19.97 -5.05 -11.74
C THR A 506 -19.37 -4.60 -13.06
N TYR A 507 -18.10 -4.96 -13.29
CA TYR A 507 -17.47 -4.80 -14.60
C TYR A 507 -17.88 -5.96 -15.50
N GLU A 508 -18.61 -5.67 -16.57
CA GLU A 508 -18.94 -6.59 -17.65
C GLU A 508 -18.19 -6.19 -18.88
N GLY A 509 -17.20 -6.98 -19.30
CA GLY A 509 -16.36 -6.58 -20.43
C GLY A 509 -15.39 -7.64 -20.90
N THR A 510 -14.44 -7.19 -21.70
CA THR A 510 -13.35 -7.98 -22.22
C THR A 510 -12.03 -7.44 -21.68
N VAL A 511 -11.22 -8.31 -21.14
CA VAL A 511 -9.83 -8.05 -20.76
C VAL A 511 -8.94 -8.69 -21.79
N THR A 512 -8.10 -7.90 -22.46
CA THR A 512 -7.15 -8.39 -23.46
C THR A 512 -5.74 -8.29 -22.91
N LEU A 513 -5.07 -9.44 -22.75
CA LEU A 513 -3.67 -9.49 -22.35
C LEU A 513 -2.76 -8.96 -23.47
N ALA A 514 -1.75 -8.20 -23.10
CA ALA A 514 -0.72 -7.77 -24.04
C ALA A 514 0.02 -8.96 -24.66
N GLU A 515 0.49 -8.81 -25.88
CA GLU A 515 1.22 -9.87 -26.58
C GLU A 515 2.52 -10.24 -25.84
N THR A 516 3.19 -9.27 -25.23
CA THR A 516 4.39 -9.45 -24.42
C THR A 516 4.15 -10.31 -23.18
N VAL A 517 2.98 -10.19 -22.57
CA VAL A 517 2.55 -10.96 -21.40
C VAL A 517 2.15 -12.39 -21.83
N ARG A 518 1.36 -12.50 -22.88
CA ARG A 518 0.83 -13.79 -23.36
C ARG A 518 1.87 -14.64 -24.09
N LYS A 519 2.82 -14.00 -24.78
CA LYS A 519 3.85 -14.67 -25.60
C LYS A 519 5.23 -14.01 -25.40
N PRO A 520 5.80 -14.06 -24.20
CA PRO A 520 7.12 -13.50 -23.98
C PRO A 520 8.16 -14.19 -24.88
N ALA A 521 9.01 -13.40 -25.53
CA ALA A 521 10.01 -13.90 -26.51
C ALA A 521 9.40 -14.82 -27.60
N GLY A 522 8.10 -14.65 -27.92
CA GLY A 522 7.41 -15.44 -28.95
C GLY A 522 6.93 -16.82 -28.52
N LYS A 523 7.09 -17.19 -27.25
CA LYS A 523 6.57 -18.44 -26.69
C LYS A 523 5.18 -18.20 -26.10
N GLU A 524 4.18 -18.94 -26.59
CA GLU A 524 2.82 -18.84 -26.06
C GLU A 524 2.73 -19.53 -24.70
N ARG A 525 2.04 -18.89 -23.74
CA ARG A 525 1.75 -19.42 -22.41
C ARG A 525 0.30 -19.91 -22.34
N THR A 526 0.04 -20.96 -21.57
CA THR A 526 -1.33 -21.33 -21.22
C THR A 526 -1.87 -20.37 -20.15
N LEU A 527 -3.19 -20.17 -20.13
CA LEU A 527 -3.89 -19.28 -19.22
C LEU A 527 -4.83 -20.08 -18.34
N THR A 528 -4.56 -20.11 -17.04
CA THR A 528 -5.33 -20.82 -16.05
C THR A 528 -5.85 -19.84 -15.00
N GLY A 529 -7.12 -19.90 -14.64
CA GLY A 529 -7.70 -19.11 -13.55
C GLY A 529 -7.41 -19.73 -12.18
N TYR A 530 -7.14 -18.89 -11.20
CA TYR A 530 -7.00 -19.30 -9.81
C TYR A 530 -7.98 -18.55 -8.92
N ASP A 531 -8.84 -19.30 -8.24
CA ASP A 531 -9.73 -18.80 -7.19
C ASP A 531 -9.00 -18.92 -5.84
N ALA A 532 -8.44 -17.83 -5.37
CA ALA A 532 -7.69 -17.81 -4.11
C ALA A 532 -8.59 -17.95 -2.88
N TRP A 533 -9.91 -17.66 -2.98
CA TRP A 533 -10.86 -17.90 -1.90
C TRP A 533 -11.13 -19.38 -1.71
N LEU A 534 -11.44 -20.09 -2.80
CA LEU A 534 -11.73 -21.53 -2.79
C LEU A 534 -10.47 -22.40 -2.88
N ASN A 535 -9.30 -21.80 -3.15
CA ASN A 535 -8.03 -22.50 -3.43
C ASN A 535 -8.19 -23.52 -4.57
N GLN A 536 -8.70 -23.07 -5.72
CA GLN A 536 -9.04 -23.92 -6.86
C GLN A 536 -8.58 -23.32 -8.19
N LEU A 537 -8.09 -24.16 -9.08
CA LEU A 537 -7.82 -23.80 -10.46
C LEU A 537 -9.08 -23.98 -11.32
N TYR A 538 -9.24 -23.13 -12.34
CA TYR A 538 -10.36 -23.22 -13.28
C TYR A 538 -9.94 -22.85 -14.70
N SER A 539 -10.71 -23.34 -15.68
CA SER A 539 -10.45 -23.07 -17.10
C SER A 539 -10.79 -21.64 -17.47
N VAL A 540 -9.88 -20.97 -18.15
CA VAL A 540 -10.11 -19.66 -18.77
C VAL A 540 -10.25 -19.84 -20.29
N TYR A 541 -11.31 -19.26 -20.85
CA TYR A 541 -11.59 -19.35 -22.29
C TYR A 541 -11.28 -18.01 -22.96
N THR A 542 -10.31 -18.03 -23.88
CA THR A 542 -10.03 -16.90 -24.75
C THR A 542 -10.91 -16.93 -26.00
N GLU A 543 -11.15 -15.79 -26.62
CA GLU A 543 -11.75 -15.75 -27.97
C GLU A 543 -10.76 -16.36 -28.95
N GLU A 544 -11.27 -17.16 -29.92
CA GLU A 544 -10.44 -17.93 -30.85
C GLU A 544 -9.43 -17.04 -31.57
N GLY A 545 -8.15 -17.38 -31.47
CA GLY A 545 -7.04 -16.64 -32.08
C GLY A 545 -6.73 -15.28 -31.43
N SER A 546 -7.19 -15.03 -30.21
CA SER A 546 -7.05 -13.76 -29.52
C SER A 546 -6.54 -13.97 -28.09
N ASN A 547 -5.98 -12.91 -27.48
CA ASN A 547 -5.60 -12.86 -26.07
C ASN A 547 -6.73 -12.29 -25.18
N ALA A 548 -7.95 -12.20 -25.71
CA ALA A 548 -9.08 -11.56 -25.09
C ALA A 548 -9.93 -12.57 -24.27
N VAL A 549 -10.26 -12.20 -23.06
CA VAL A 549 -11.10 -12.97 -22.13
C VAL A 549 -12.32 -12.15 -21.76
N LYS A 550 -13.53 -12.71 -21.92
CA LYS A 550 -14.75 -12.10 -21.38
C LYS A 550 -14.82 -12.32 -19.88
N VAL A 551 -15.03 -11.26 -19.15
CA VAL A 551 -15.11 -11.27 -17.69
C VAL A 551 -16.38 -10.60 -17.19
N SER A 552 -16.88 -11.10 -16.05
CA SER A 552 -17.84 -10.45 -15.19
C SER A 552 -17.21 -10.37 -13.81
N LEU A 553 -16.85 -9.18 -13.36
CA LEU A 553 -16.12 -8.97 -12.11
C LEU A 553 -16.95 -8.06 -11.19
N GLU A 554 -17.61 -8.69 -10.21
CA GLU A 554 -18.43 -7.99 -9.22
C GLU A 554 -17.57 -7.10 -8.30
N PRO A 555 -18.17 -6.08 -7.62
CA PRO A 555 -17.48 -5.25 -6.63
C PRO A 555 -16.76 -6.08 -5.55
N ARG A 556 -15.57 -5.65 -5.14
CA ARG A 556 -14.75 -6.31 -4.10
C ARG A 556 -14.38 -7.77 -4.41
N LYS A 557 -14.48 -8.16 -5.69
CA LYS A 557 -13.99 -9.46 -6.19
C LYS A 557 -12.69 -9.26 -6.96
N SER A 558 -11.98 -10.36 -7.12
CA SER A 558 -10.71 -10.40 -7.83
C SER A 558 -10.65 -11.56 -8.82
N ILE A 559 -9.77 -11.44 -9.78
CA ILE A 559 -9.42 -12.49 -10.74
C ILE A 559 -7.90 -12.66 -10.70
N ILE A 560 -7.45 -13.90 -10.59
CA ILE A 560 -6.04 -14.23 -10.74
C ILE A 560 -5.90 -15.17 -11.94
N TRP A 561 -5.03 -14.79 -12.88
CA TRP A 561 -4.64 -15.62 -14.00
C TRP A 561 -3.19 -16.02 -13.88
N ILE A 562 -2.96 -17.33 -13.88
CA ILE A 562 -1.63 -17.93 -13.95
C ILE A 562 -1.30 -18.17 -15.42
N LEU A 563 -0.10 -17.76 -15.81
CA LEU A 563 0.46 -17.87 -17.15
C LEU A 563 1.56 -18.94 -17.11
N ASP A 564 1.22 -20.17 -17.50
CA ASP A 564 2.15 -21.28 -17.42
C ASP A 564 3.11 -21.29 -18.62
N ALA A 565 4.41 -21.48 -18.37
CA ALA A 565 5.36 -21.76 -19.42
C ALA A 565 5.03 -23.10 -20.11
N ASP A 566 5.15 -23.15 -21.44
CA ASP A 566 4.82 -24.34 -22.23
C ASP A 566 5.57 -25.58 -21.72
N SER A 567 4.88 -26.64 -21.32
CA SER A 567 5.38 -27.83 -20.63
C SER A 567 6.27 -28.75 -21.46
N GLN A 568 7.01 -28.22 -22.44
CA GLN A 568 7.99 -28.98 -23.26
C GLN A 568 9.46 -28.82 -22.84
N ALA A 569 9.77 -28.19 -21.70
CA ALA A 569 11.12 -28.15 -21.16
C ALA A 569 11.30 -29.31 -20.15
N GLU A 570 12.05 -30.34 -20.59
CA GLU A 570 12.45 -31.47 -19.74
C GLU A 570 13.24 -31.02 -18.50
N ASN A 571 12.76 -31.47 -17.33
CA ASN A 571 13.49 -31.81 -16.12
C ASN A 571 14.76 -31.02 -15.76
N ASP A 572 14.61 -29.96 -14.94
CA ASP A 572 15.52 -29.65 -13.81
C ASP A 572 15.08 -28.32 -13.14
N THR A 573 13.94 -28.34 -12.43
CA THR A 573 13.54 -27.22 -11.57
C THR A 573 13.20 -27.71 -10.18
N PRO A 574 13.60 -26.97 -9.12
CA PRO A 574 13.17 -27.30 -7.75
C PRO A 574 11.65 -27.14 -7.64
N GLU A 575 11.01 -28.18 -7.12
CA GLU A 575 9.57 -28.23 -6.87
C GLU A 575 9.15 -27.05 -5.97
N ILE A 576 8.26 -26.19 -6.45
CA ILE A 576 7.45 -25.31 -5.61
C ILE A 576 6.49 -26.22 -4.84
N GLU A 577 6.85 -26.54 -3.59
CA GLU A 577 6.21 -27.61 -2.81
C GLU A 577 4.77 -27.31 -2.33
N SER A 578 4.28 -26.06 -2.41
CA SER A 578 3.05 -25.65 -1.73
C SER A 578 1.80 -25.62 -2.58
N THR A 579 1.86 -25.18 -3.83
CA THR A 579 0.66 -25.03 -4.68
C THR A 579 0.43 -26.19 -5.66
N GLN A 580 1.46 -26.86 -6.15
CA GLN A 580 1.31 -27.95 -7.12
C GLN A 580 0.90 -29.30 -6.52
N LYS A 581 1.03 -29.52 -5.21
CA LYS A 581 0.59 -30.79 -4.57
C LYS A 581 -0.90 -30.92 -4.32
N ALA A 582 -1.69 -29.86 -4.48
CA ALA A 582 -3.12 -29.88 -4.19
C ALA A 582 -4.01 -30.25 -5.40
N VAL A 583 -3.49 -30.22 -6.62
CA VAL A 583 -4.31 -30.46 -7.82
C VAL A 583 -3.66 -31.50 -8.74
N GLY A 584 -4.16 -32.73 -8.69
CA GLY A 584 -3.83 -33.73 -9.71
C GLY A 584 -4.32 -33.25 -11.08
N GLU A 585 -3.55 -33.52 -12.12
CA GLU A 585 -3.71 -33.07 -13.53
C GLU A 585 -5.09 -33.28 -14.18
N ASP A 586 -6.10 -33.77 -13.48
CA ASP A 586 -7.29 -34.34 -14.12
C ASP A 586 -8.60 -33.51 -14.01
N ARG A 587 -8.65 -32.32 -13.41
CA ARG A 587 -9.92 -31.55 -13.40
C ARG A 587 -9.72 -30.04 -13.17
N LEU A 588 -9.49 -29.29 -14.24
CA LEU A 588 -9.91 -27.89 -14.25
C LEU A 588 -11.44 -27.85 -14.17
N THR A 589 -11.96 -27.31 -13.07
CA THR A 589 -13.41 -27.24 -12.85
C THR A 589 -13.98 -25.97 -13.47
N GLU A 590 -15.22 -26.07 -13.95
CA GLU A 590 -15.98 -24.87 -14.31
C GLU A 590 -16.40 -24.15 -13.03
N THR A 591 -16.16 -22.83 -12.94
CA THR A 591 -16.55 -22.06 -11.75
C THR A 591 -18.08 -22.00 -11.63
N VAL A 592 -18.56 -21.79 -10.40
CA VAL A 592 -19.99 -21.59 -10.14
C VAL A 592 -20.52 -20.38 -10.93
N GLN A 593 -19.74 -19.32 -11.09
CA GLN A 593 -20.09 -18.16 -11.91
C GLN A 593 -20.23 -18.51 -13.39
N GLN A 594 -19.33 -19.31 -13.95
CA GLN A 594 -19.44 -19.80 -15.33
C GLN A 594 -20.71 -20.66 -15.52
N ARG A 595 -21.06 -21.46 -14.52
CA ARG A 595 -22.32 -22.26 -14.51
C ARG A 595 -23.56 -21.37 -14.45
N ILE A 596 -23.56 -20.32 -13.60
CA ILE A 596 -24.65 -19.33 -13.54
C ILE A 596 -24.83 -18.64 -14.89
N HIS A 597 -23.75 -18.23 -15.51
CA HIS A 597 -23.80 -17.54 -16.81
C HIS A 597 -24.37 -18.42 -17.93
N LYS A 598 -24.18 -19.71 -17.84
CA LYS A 598 -24.78 -20.70 -18.76
C LYS A 598 -26.22 -21.05 -18.45
N TYR A 599 -26.69 -20.78 -17.23
CA TYR A 599 -28.08 -21.11 -16.81
C TYR A 599 -29.08 -20.28 -17.61
N ARG A 600 -30.13 -20.96 -18.13
CA ARG A 600 -31.17 -20.36 -18.97
C ARG A 600 -32.57 -20.48 -18.35
N GLY A 601 -32.68 -21.01 -17.12
CA GLY A 601 -33.90 -21.07 -16.36
C GLY A 601 -34.22 -19.77 -15.63
N THR A 602 -35.42 -19.71 -15.04
CA THR A 602 -35.81 -18.62 -14.13
C THR A 602 -35.41 -19.01 -12.70
N PRO A 603 -34.61 -18.18 -11.99
CA PRO A 603 -34.32 -18.49 -10.59
C PRO A 603 -35.59 -18.39 -9.72
N GLU A 604 -35.66 -19.24 -8.72
CA GLU A 604 -36.68 -19.17 -7.67
C GLU A 604 -36.21 -18.24 -6.56
N THR A 605 -37.07 -17.31 -6.14
CA THR A 605 -36.77 -16.40 -5.02
C THR A 605 -37.31 -17.00 -3.72
N LEU A 606 -36.45 -17.16 -2.73
CA LEU A 606 -36.80 -17.73 -1.42
C LEU A 606 -37.02 -16.59 -0.39
N ALA A 607 -38.09 -15.81 -0.54
CA ALA A 607 -38.35 -14.65 0.32
C ALA A 607 -39.02 -15.01 1.64
N ASP A 608 -40.05 -15.89 1.63
CA ASP A 608 -40.93 -16.12 2.77
C ASP A 608 -40.64 -17.42 3.52
N GLY A 609 -41.15 -17.56 4.73
CA GLY A 609 -41.14 -18.80 5.53
C GLY A 609 -39.74 -19.15 6.08
N TRP A 610 -38.98 -18.17 6.46
CA TRP A 610 -37.71 -18.34 7.17
C TRP A 610 -37.92 -18.30 8.69
N MET A 611 -37.24 -19.18 9.41
CA MET A 611 -37.14 -19.13 10.87
C MET A 611 -35.84 -18.39 11.25
N ARG A 612 -35.96 -17.17 11.76
CA ARG A 612 -34.82 -16.41 12.27
C ARG A 612 -34.57 -16.69 13.74
N SER A 613 -33.35 -16.93 14.14
CA SER A 613 -32.89 -16.94 15.54
C SER A 613 -31.56 -16.17 15.67
N THR A 614 -31.30 -15.67 16.87
CA THR A 614 -30.11 -14.85 17.17
C THR A 614 -29.26 -15.53 18.24
N CYS A 615 -27.95 -15.26 18.22
CA CYS A 615 -26.99 -15.75 19.18
C CYS A 615 -25.87 -14.73 19.35
N ARG A 616 -25.56 -14.32 20.59
CA ARG A 616 -24.36 -13.52 20.84
C ARG A 616 -23.12 -14.35 20.55
N SER A 617 -22.05 -13.71 20.09
CA SER A 617 -20.82 -14.41 19.71
C SER A 617 -20.29 -15.33 20.83
N ILE A 618 -20.29 -14.84 22.08
CA ILE A 618 -19.80 -15.60 23.25
C ILE A 618 -20.67 -16.80 23.60
N ASP A 619 -21.93 -16.81 23.19
CA ASP A 619 -22.89 -17.89 23.45
C ASP A 619 -23.00 -18.91 22.30
N TYR A 620 -22.29 -18.66 21.19
CA TYR A 620 -22.34 -19.53 20.01
C TYR A 620 -21.90 -20.97 20.33
N PRO A 621 -22.62 -22.00 19.85
CA PRO A 621 -23.72 -21.99 18.88
C PRO A 621 -25.13 -22.05 19.50
N ASN A 622 -25.37 -21.53 20.69
CA ASN A 622 -26.63 -21.65 21.41
C ASN A 622 -27.61 -20.55 20.99
N PHE A 623 -28.27 -20.75 19.85
CA PHE A 623 -29.28 -19.83 19.33
C PHE A 623 -30.55 -19.79 20.17
N GLY A 624 -31.17 -18.60 20.26
CA GLY A 624 -32.42 -18.36 20.93
C GLY A 624 -33.65 -19.01 20.20
N ALA A 625 -34.83 -18.66 20.67
CA ALA A 625 -36.09 -19.15 20.06
C ALA A 625 -36.25 -18.56 18.64
N GLY A 626 -36.65 -19.40 17.68
CA GLY A 626 -36.89 -18.97 16.32
C GLY A 626 -38.19 -18.14 16.17
N LYS A 627 -38.14 -17.14 15.27
CA LYS A 627 -39.29 -16.33 14.82
C LYS A 627 -39.43 -16.44 13.33
N GLU A 628 -40.65 -16.61 12.84
CA GLU A 628 -40.93 -16.62 11.39
C GLU A 628 -40.78 -15.20 10.81
N VAL A 629 -40.01 -15.08 9.72
CA VAL A 629 -39.71 -13.84 9.03
C VAL A 629 -39.71 -14.01 7.50
N SER A 630 -39.79 -12.88 6.78
CA SER A 630 -39.55 -12.81 5.33
C SER A 630 -38.26 -12.05 5.08
N LEU A 631 -37.58 -12.35 3.96
CA LEU A 631 -36.36 -11.62 3.53
C LEU A 631 -36.74 -10.58 2.44
N PRO A 632 -36.13 -9.39 2.46
CA PRO A 632 -35.13 -8.93 3.45
C PRO A 632 -35.75 -8.79 4.84
N ASP A 633 -34.98 -9.14 5.87
CA ASP A 633 -35.34 -9.02 7.26
C ASP A 633 -34.85 -7.69 7.85
N HIS A 634 -35.54 -7.20 8.89
CA HIS A 634 -35.27 -5.92 9.55
C HIS A 634 -35.04 -6.13 11.06
N LEU A 635 -34.08 -6.98 11.40
CA LEU A 635 -33.70 -7.23 12.80
C LEU A 635 -33.34 -5.94 13.55
N GLU A 636 -32.77 -4.97 12.84
CA GLU A 636 -32.37 -3.66 13.41
C GLU A 636 -33.54 -2.87 14.00
N GLU A 637 -34.75 -3.04 13.50
CA GLU A 637 -35.95 -2.40 14.04
C GLU A 637 -36.43 -3.07 15.35
N GLU A 638 -36.17 -4.37 15.48
CA GLU A 638 -36.59 -5.17 16.63
C GLU A 638 -35.55 -5.18 17.76
N GLU A 639 -34.28 -5.35 17.37
CA GLU A 639 -33.15 -5.45 18.28
C GLU A 639 -32.03 -4.46 17.85
N PRO A 640 -32.23 -3.15 18.05
CA PRO A 640 -31.34 -2.12 17.49
C PRO A 640 -29.90 -2.15 18.04
N LEU A 641 -29.67 -2.78 19.18
CA LEU A 641 -28.32 -2.90 19.79
C LEU A 641 -27.75 -4.33 19.67
N PHE A 642 -28.36 -5.19 18.88
CA PHE A 642 -27.89 -6.56 18.73
C PHE A 642 -26.64 -6.61 17.83
N SER A 643 -25.61 -7.28 18.32
CA SER A 643 -24.44 -7.75 17.56
C SER A 643 -24.21 -9.24 17.87
N GLY A 644 -23.94 -10.04 16.84
CA GLY A 644 -23.80 -11.50 16.99
C GLY A 644 -24.05 -12.25 15.70
N PHE A 645 -24.45 -13.51 15.85
CA PHE A 645 -24.85 -14.34 14.73
C PHE A 645 -26.37 -14.31 14.56
N VAL A 646 -26.82 -14.16 13.31
CA VAL A 646 -28.22 -14.28 12.90
C VAL A 646 -28.34 -15.52 12.03
N ARG A 647 -29.14 -16.46 12.44
CA ARG A 647 -29.38 -17.71 11.73
C ARG A 647 -30.77 -17.69 11.10
N TYR A 648 -30.82 -18.07 9.83
CA TYR A 648 -32.06 -18.26 9.05
C TYR A 648 -32.15 -19.70 8.61
N GLU A 649 -33.26 -20.39 8.93
CA GLU A 649 -33.50 -21.78 8.65
C GLU A 649 -34.74 -21.93 7.76
N LYS A 650 -34.66 -22.78 6.73
CA LYS A 650 -35.76 -23.05 5.81
C LYS A 650 -35.65 -24.44 5.20
N LYS A 651 -36.79 -25.10 5.04
CA LYS A 651 -36.90 -26.29 4.19
C LYS A 651 -37.09 -25.87 2.74
N VAL A 652 -36.24 -26.40 1.86
CA VAL A 652 -36.30 -26.14 0.42
C VAL A 652 -36.40 -27.44 -0.36
N ARG A 653 -37.10 -27.39 -1.49
CA ARG A 653 -37.23 -28.56 -2.36
C ARG A 653 -36.28 -28.42 -3.55
N ILE A 654 -35.36 -29.34 -3.70
CA ILE A 654 -34.41 -29.39 -4.80
C ILE A 654 -34.72 -30.53 -5.74
N GLU A 655 -35.08 -30.23 -6.99
CA GLU A 655 -35.42 -31.25 -7.98
C GLU A 655 -34.19 -31.84 -8.68
N ASN A 656 -33.14 -31.01 -8.91
CA ASN A 656 -31.92 -31.43 -9.58
C ASN A 656 -30.69 -31.03 -8.73
N PRO A 657 -30.25 -31.89 -7.80
CA PRO A 657 -29.12 -31.64 -6.92
C PRO A 657 -27.82 -31.27 -7.65
N ALA A 658 -27.50 -31.97 -8.73
CA ALA A 658 -26.25 -31.79 -9.48
C ALA A 658 -26.07 -30.40 -10.10
N ASN A 659 -27.16 -29.63 -10.22
CA ASN A 659 -27.11 -28.28 -10.80
C ASN A 659 -27.69 -27.22 -9.85
N ALA A 660 -27.84 -27.53 -8.57
CA ALA A 660 -28.40 -26.60 -7.60
C ALA A 660 -27.35 -25.57 -7.17
N ILE A 661 -27.68 -24.30 -7.33
CA ILE A 661 -26.86 -23.16 -6.92
C ILE A 661 -27.74 -22.21 -6.10
N LEU A 662 -27.21 -21.69 -5.00
CA LEU A 662 -27.85 -20.64 -4.22
C LEU A 662 -27.05 -19.35 -4.38
N LYS A 663 -27.73 -18.24 -4.65
CA LYS A 663 -27.14 -16.89 -4.65
C LYS A 663 -27.84 -16.05 -3.57
N ILE A 664 -27.06 -15.49 -2.64
CA ILE A 664 -27.50 -14.47 -1.70
C ILE A 664 -26.96 -13.15 -2.23
N THR A 665 -27.86 -12.20 -2.51
CA THR A 665 -27.49 -10.95 -3.19
C THR A 665 -26.82 -9.98 -2.25
N ASP A 666 -27.21 -10.00 -0.97
CA ASP A 666 -26.67 -9.09 0.04
C ASP A 666 -26.87 -9.68 1.44
N ALA A 667 -26.01 -9.31 2.38
CA ALA A 667 -26.09 -9.58 3.80
C ALA A 667 -25.34 -8.48 4.56
N ALA A 668 -25.60 -8.38 5.86
CA ALA A 668 -24.95 -7.36 6.70
C ALA A 668 -23.42 -7.47 6.65
N GLU A 669 -22.90 -8.70 6.70
CA GLU A 669 -21.47 -9.01 6.59
C GLU A 669 -21.28 -10.45 6.07
N GLY A 670 -20.23 -11.14 6.53
CA GLY A 670 -19.94 -12.50 6.08
C GLY A 670 -21.04 -13.53 6.37
N VAL A 671 -21.13 -14.52 5.50
CA VAL A 671 -22.16 -15.56 5.49
C VAL A 671 -21.53 -16.94 5.51
N GLU A 672 -22.01 -17.83 6.39
CA GLU A 672 -21.76 -19.27 6.31
C GLU A 672 -23.04 -19.99 5.92
N LEU A 673 -22.96 -20.90 4.94
CA LEU A 673 -24.08 -21.68 4.44
C LEU A 673 -23.97 -23.14 4.87
N PHE A 674 -25.08 -23.70 5.36
CA PHE A 674 -25.19 -25.12 5.63
C PHE A 674 -26.37 -25.73 4.83
N LEU A 675 -26.13 -26.90 4.29
CA LEU A 675 -27.19 -27.69 3.65
C LEU A 675 -27.18 -29.11 4.22
N ASN A 676 -28.31 -29.53 4.76
CA ASN A 676 -28.47 -30.84 5.43
C ASN A 676 -27.42 -31.07 6.54
N GLY A 677 -27.06 -30.00 7.27
CA GLY A 677 -26.07 -30.01 8.35
C GLY A 677 -24.62 -29.98 7.90
N LYS A 678 -24.32 -29.99 6.58
CA LYS A 678 -22.97 -29.85 6.03
C LYS A 678 -22.68 -28.36 5.73
N SER A 679 -21.60 -27.81 6.28
CA SER A 679 -21.11 -26.47 5.89
C SER A 679 -20.63 -26.49 4.45
N LEU A 680 -21.02 -25.49 3.68
CA LEU A 680 -20.56 -25.21 2.32
C LEU A 680 -19.57 -24.04 2.29
N GLY A 681 -19.08 -23.63 3.46
CA GLY A 681 -18.04 -22.62 3.63
C GLY A 681 -18.56 -21.22 3.92
N ILE A 682 -17.60 -20.34 4.18
CA ILE A 682 -17.82 -18.93 4.49
C ILE A 682 -17.49 -18.11 3.25
N GLN A 683 -18.34 -17.13 2.95
CA GLN A 683 -18.06 -16.05 2.02
C GLN A 683 -18.25 -14.69 2.71
N ILE A 684 -17.44 -13.70 2.37
CA ILE A 684 -17.40 -12.44 3.14
C ILE A 684 -17.79 -11.20 2.34
N VAL A 685 -17.96 -11.30 1.02
CA VAL A 685 -18.42 -10.18 0.19
C VAL A 685 -19.55 -10.60 -0.74
N PRO A 686 -20.56 -9.76 -0.96
CA PRO A 686 -21.62 -10.03 -1.91
C PRO A 686 -21.11 -10.04 -3.39
N SER A 687 -21.74 -10.74 -4.30
CA SER A 687 -22.82 -11.66 -4.01
C SER A 687 -22.22 -13.00 -3.52
N TYR A 688 -22.93 -13.62 -2.57
CA TYR A 688 -22.51 -14.89 -1.99
C TYR A 688 -23.11 -16.02 -2.83
N VAL A 689 -22.27 -16.83 -3.46
CA VAL A 689 -22.69 -17.87 -4.41
C VAL A 689 -22.18 -19.22 -3.97
N TYR A 690 -23.09 -20.15 -3.75
CA TYR A 690 -22.80 -21.49 -3.25
C TYR A 690 -23.25 -22.57 -4.23
N ASP A 691 -22.36 -23.52 -4.54
CA ASP A 691 -22.70 -24.76 -5.20
C ASP A 691 -23.28 -25.72 -4.17
N LEU A 692 -24.53 -26.10 -4.36
CA LEU A 692 -25.22 -27.01 -3.44
C LEU A 692 -25.04 -28.49 -3.79
N SER A 693 -24.44 -28.79 -4.96
CA SER A 693 -24.42 -30.15 -5.52
C SER A 693 -23.81 -31.21 -4.60
N ASP A 694 -22.82 -30.83 -3.78
CA ASP A 694 -22.12 -31.74 -2.87
C ASP A 694 -22.89 -32.11 -1.60
N ALA A 695 -23.98 -31.41 -1.30
CA ALA A 695 -24.78 -31.63 -0.09
C ALA A 695 -26.28 -31.77 -0.37
N ALA A 696 -26.74 -31.38 -1.55
CA ALA A 696 -28.15 -31.45 -1.93
C ALA A 696 -28.59 -32.88 -2.18
N VAL A 697 -29.84 -33.17 -1.76
CA VAL A 697 -30.54 -34.40 -2.12
C VAL A 697 -31.80 -34.07 -2.93
N GLN A 698 -32.25 -34.99 -3.77
CA GLN A 698 -33.51 -34.79 -4.48
C GLN A 698 -34.67 -34.80 -3.51
N GLY A 699 -35.51 -33.77 -3.54
CA GLY A 699 -36.63 -33.60 -2.62
C GLY A 699 -36.38 -32.54 -1.56
N GLU A 700 -36.85 -32.77 -0.34
CA GLU A 700 -36.71 -31.82 0.78
C GLU A 700 -35.28 -31.77 1.30
N ASN A 701 -34.75 -30.55 1.48
CA ASN A 701 -33.45 -30.27 2.07
C ASN A 701 -33.61 -29.21 3.18
N GLU A 702 -32.78 -29.29 4.19
CA GLU A 702 -32.69 -28.28 5.25
C GLU A 702 -31.58 -27.26 4.91
N LEU A 703 -31.97 -26.01 4.72
CA LEU A 703 -31.10 -24.90 4.37
C LEU A 703 -30.92 -23.98 5.59
N VAL A 704 -29.70 -23.74 5.99
CA VAL A 704 -29.35 -22.85 7.09
C VAL A 704 -28.35 -21.82 6.61
N ILE A 705 -28.62 -20.54 6.90
CA ILE A 705 -27.75 -19.41 6.60
C ILE A 705 -27.41 -18.73 7.93
N GLU A 706 -26.12 -18.59 8.22
CA GLU A 706 -25.63 -17.82 9.36
C GLU A 706 -24.91 -16.56 8.88
N VAL A 707 -25.33 -15.42 9.39
CA VAL A 707 -24.74 -14.12 9.11
C VAL A 707 -24.07 -13.61 10.38
N ALA A 708 -22.78 -13.23 10.30
CA ALA A 708 -22.08 -12.56 11.39
C ALA A 708 -22.22 -11.05 11.21
N THR A 709 -22.67 -10.32 12.24
CA THR A 709 -22.73 -8.86 12.23
C THR A 709 -21.40 -8.25 12.69
N THR A 710 -21.20 -6.94 12.49
CA THR A 710 -20.16 -6.18 13.21
C THR A 710 -20.55 -5.96 14.68
N LEU A 711 -19.62 -5.40 15.47
CA LEU A 711 -19.91 -4.95 16.84
C LEU A 711 -20.46 -3.52 16.90
N GLU A 712 -20.64 -2.84 15.78
CA GLU A 712 -21.09 -1.44 15.70
C GLU A 712 -22.28 -1.13 16.59
N ARG A 713 -23.34 -1.92 16.51
CA ARG A 713 -24.60 -1.66 17.23
C ARG A 713 -24.46 -1.83 18.73
N GLU A 714 -23.83 -2.89 19.18
CA GLU A 714 -23.58 -3.13 20.59
C GLU A 714 -22.68 -2.03 21.18
N MET A 715 -21.69 -1.58 20.41
CA MET A 715 -20.73 -0.56 20.81
C MET A 715 -21.22 0.88 20.61
N SER A 716 -22.32 1.10 19.89
CA SER A 716 -22.86 2.43 19.57
C SER A 716 -23.16 3.31 20.79
N THR A 717 -23.34 2.72 21.96
CA THR A 717 -23.60 3.43 23.23
C THR A 717 -22.32 3.80 23.99
N ILE A 718 -21.16 3.32 23.53
CA ILE A 718 -19.85 3.60 24.15
C ILE A 718 -19.19 4.71 23.37
N PRO A 719 -18.69 5.80 24.03
CA PRO A 719 -17.96 6.84 23.33
C PRO A 719 -16.74 6.26 22.63
N ASN A 720 -16.72 6.34 21.32
CA ASN A 720 -15.55 6.00 20.51
C ASN A 720 -14.73 7.28 20.28
N ARG A 721 -13.44 7.25 20.68
CA ARG A 721 -12.51 8.36 20.39
C ARG A 721 -12.02 8.32 18.96
N TYR A 722 -12.03 7.15 18.41
CA TYR A 722 -11.51 6.79 17.10
C TYR A 722 -12.68 6.12 16.37
N GLY A 723 -13.21 6.71 15.42
CA GLY A 723 -14.23 6.14 14.55
C GLY A 723 -14.07 6.77 13.19
N MET A 724 -14.51 6.07 12.17
CA MET A 724 -14.54 6.66 10.83
C MET A 724 -15.25 8.01 10.89
N PRO A 725 -14.82 9.01 10.11
CA PRO A 725 -15.46 10.31 10.07
C PRO A 725 -16.95 10.15 9.73
N LYS A 726 -17.84 10.55 10.66
CA LYS A 726 -19.30 10.43 10.47
C LYS A 726 -19.87 11.37 9.42
N ASP A 727 -19.09 12.34 8.99
CA ASP A 727 -19.47 13.39 8.05
C ASP A 727 -18.89 13.16 6.65
N ASP A 728 -18.61 11.90 6.32
CA ASP A 728 -18.20 11.57 4.97
C ASP A 728 -19.33 11.90 3.99
N PRO A 729 -19.12 12.76 3.01
CA PRO A 729 -20.15 13.06 2.02
C PRO A 729 -20.43 11.78 1.22
N LYS A 730 -21.59 11.22 1.44
CA LYS A 730 -22.12 10.08 0.69
C LYS A 730 -22.33 10.44 -0.78
#